data_0b248fb39498bd08e8d3e7e8f27f98b9
#
_entry.id   0b248fb39498bd08e8d3e7e8f27f98b9
#
_cell.length_a   1.000
_cell.length_b   1.000
_cell.length_c   1.000
_cell.angle_alpha   90.00
_cell.angle_beta   90.00
_cell.angle_gamma   90.00
#
_symmetry.space_group_name_H-M   'P 1'
#
loop_
_entity.id
_entity.type
_entity.pdbx_description
1 polymer ?
#
loop_
_entity_poly.entity_id
_entity_poly.type
_entity_poly.pdbx_seq_one_letter_code
_entity_poly.pdbx_strand_id
1 'polypeptide(L)'
;EQMSYEKQNFVDGQTLTAAHLNHMEEGIAAAATGVKGVKGDKGDVGPAGPQGPKGDKGDPGDLGTATATPVYAPSRMGCVNYADVAGCDYAQIIIYGQSLASGTESQIALTDTALDGVYMVGSSAHWYQAATTTGLNPCKNAGFESPIVAAANHFATMYRRHRNAGQMFIANSTGLGGRSIERLSKGCTSYGYEYLYKDAFLDYLDNTKAAVTAQSKTVKCVAIVFMQGEYNYDGHNSGQGFTNGTDGTTDKAEYKQYLLQLKKDMQADIMAKYGQTEPPLFFVYQPGGSFITNATSSINMAQQEAAAECEDMILLGSAMPCQRFNGGHMTSNGYRWQGEMIGKQLTETFLWGMADRTVIDRAITVEGSKVCIDYEVPVPPLVADTYTVQAQPNYGFSVYVDGVGVTVEKAEVQNTRVVLTCGQELHGKVAVKYAGNAVGDREHRGIGNIRDSDRYTSLYLYADDTNETSSAGNTVDYRPKTADGESLSGKHYPLCNWASHAYREIIVSAIPATDFTPKLSGSKASVGDILTLNVSYIPANANSGLGVTWKVSDSTKAKLENGKLTILGGGNNDTVTVTGTLENGVERSVSVTIVVSDNPYAAYYGYWDFTGGSAANKTTVKNLATNKDDSILVNVNGTESGYLTGDGLTLAANSAVKIPVVSGMPDGIEIYMDFTLPASLYGDGLSNKGFISLAKGTANVLAFGSELYSYAWPSIYGIAEGKTAEADCAWRWATDAGGTSLGNTYMWWGAESLHQHLRLRLNTSGGGEFAMQANTNGDNWCTWTLPTYGGAENKYPGFKAFKSACDAIILGNRATLNFCPAGTILHSAYIKEYNG
;
A
#
# COMPACT_ATOMS: atom_id res chain seq x y z
N GLU A 1 -42.72 -16.74 36.94
CA GLU A 1 -43.97 -16.79 36.15
C GLU A 1 -43.63 -16.60 34.70
N GLN A 2 -43.83 -17.66 33.93
CA GLN A 2 -43.52 -17.70 32.49
C GLN A 2 -44.77 -17.08 31.81
N MET A 3 -44.68 -15.87 31.32
CA MET A 3 -45.69 -15.30 30.44
C MET A 3 -45.68 -16.02 29.12
N SER A 4 -46.71 -16.82 28.85
CA SER A 4 -46.93 -17.43 27.54
C SER A 4 -47.55 -16.37 26.62
N TYR A 5 -46.89 -16.06 25.52
CA TYR A 5 -47.48 -15.22 24.49
C TYR A 5 -48.61 -15.97 23.75
N GLU A 6 -49.84 -15.43 23.82
CA GLU A 6 -50.99 -15.97 23.08
C GLU A 6 -51.22 -15.17 21.79
N LYS A 7 -51.20 -15.86 20.65
CA LYS A 7 -51.44 -15.26 19.34
C LYS A 7 -52.83 -14.66 19.24
N GLN A 8 -52.95 -13.39 18.94
CA GLN A 8 -54.23 -12.75 18.62
C GLN A 8 -54.58 -12.87 17.14
N ASN A 9 -55.84 -13.24 16.85
CA ASN A 9 -56.35 -13.33 15.49
C ASN A 9 -57.31 -12.15 15.24
N PHE A 10 -56.97 -11.32 14.27
CA PHE A 10 -57.81 -10.19 13.87
C PHE A 10 -58.73 -10.62 12.72
N VAL A 11 -59.88 -10.02 12.63
CA VAL A 11 -60.84 -10.21 11.52
C VAL A 11 -61.07 -8.87 10.82
N ASP A 12 -61.49 -8.93 9.54
CA ASP A 12 -61.70 -7.74 8.74
C ASP A 12 -62.75 -6.83 9.39
N GLY A 13 -62.44 -5.53 9.49
CA GLY A 13 -63.31 -4.52 10.13
C GLY A 13 -63.07 -4.37 11.63
N GLN A 14 -62.21 -5.13 12.26
CA GLN A 14 -61.90 -4.97 13.70
C GLN A 14 -61.00 -3.74 13.93
N THR A 15 -61.42 -2.88 14.88
CA THR A 15 -60.61 -1.72 15.25
C THR A 15 -59.39 -2.13 16.06
N LEU A 16 -58.21 -1.76 15.63
CA LEU A 16 -56.96 -1.92 16.38
C LEU A 16 -56.93 -0.94 17.55
N THR A 17 -56.78 -1.47 18.77
CA THR A 17 -56.67 -0.67 19.97
C THR A 17 -55.20 -0.58 20.42
N ALA A 18 -54.89 0.39 21.30
CA ALA A 18 -53.56 0.48 21.89
C ALA A 18 -53.16 -0.80 22.64
N ALA A 19 -54.15 -1.53 23.23
CA ALA A 19 -53.88 -2.82 23.87
C ALA A 19 -53.45 -3.90 22.87
N HIS A 20 -54.00 -3.93 21.66
CA HIS A 20 -53.61 -4.83 20.58
C HIS A 20 -52.19 -4.54 20.10
N LEU A 21 -51.83 -3.26 19.94
CA LEU A 21 -50.50 -2.86 19.53
C LEU A 21 -49.45 -3.18 20.59
N ASN A 22 -49.72 -2.88 21.86
CA ASN A 22 -48.81 -3.20 22.96
C ASN A 22 -48.57 -4.72 23.07
N HIS A 23 -49.60 -5.55 22.90
CA HIS A 23 -49.46 -6.98 22.90
C HIS A 23 -48.58 -7.51 21.72
N MET A 24 -48.66 -6.88 20.56
CA MET A 24 -47.79 -7.18 19.43
C MET A 24 -46.34 -6.80 19.74
N GLU A 25 -46.10 -5.63 20.34
CA GLU A 25 -44.74 -5.19 20.73
C GLU A 25 -44.14 -6.11 21.80
N GLU A 26 -44.93 -6.56 22.79
CA GLU A 26 -44.51 -7.53 23.81
C GLU A 26 -44.10 -8.87 23.17
N GLY A 27 -44.83 -9.34 22.14
CA GLY A 27 -44.52 -10.53 21.39
C GLY A 27 -43.20 -10.41 20.57
N ILE A 28 -42.98 -9.25 19.96
CA ILE A 28 -41.76 -8.93 19.23
C ILE A 28 -40.56 -8.84 20.19
N ALA A 29 -40.71 -8.20 21.33
CA ALA A 29 -39.68 -8.11 22.35
C ALA A 29 -39.28 -9.48 22.91
N ALA A 30 -40.28 -10.35 23.17
CA ALA A 30 -40.06 -11.73 23.64
C ALA A 30 -39.32 -12.58 22.59
N ALA A 31 -39.62 -12.40 21.30
CA ALA A 31 -38.93 -13.08 20.17
C ALA A 31 -37.48 -12.58 20.01
N ALA A 32 -37.26 -11.28 20.23
CA ALA A 32 -35.92 -10.68 20.11
C ALA A 32 -34.99 -11.10 21.27
N THR A 33 -35.51 -11.46 22.42
CA THR A 33 -34.70 -11.92 23.58
C THR A 33 -34.32 -13.38 23.55
N GLY A 34 -34.74 -14.13 22.51
CA GLY A 34 -34.32 -15.50 22.23
C GLY A 34 -34.38 -16.44 23.42
N VAL A 35 -35.59 -16.71 23.94
CA VAL A 35 -35.74 -17.70 25.00
C VAL A 35 -35.40 -19.08 24.46
N LYS A 36 -34.20 -19.56 24.80
CA LYS A 36 -33.75 -20.90 24.50
C LYS A 36 -34.69 -21.90 25.15
N GLY A 37 -35.42 -22.72 24.35
CA GLY A 37 -36.31 -23.74 24.87
C GLY A 37 -35.58 -24.68 25.84
N VAL A 38 -36.27 -25.10 26.88
CA VAL A 38 -35.77 -26.04 27.89
C VAL A 38 -35.36 -27.32 27.17
N LYS A 39 -34.12 -27.76 27.37
CA LYS A 39 -33.61 -29.02 26.85
C LYS A 39 -34.45 -30.16 27.39
N GLY A 40 -35.09 -30.93 26.53
CA GLY A 40 -35.87 -32.10 26.93
C GLY A 40 -34.99 -33.11 27.67
N ASP A 41 -35.59 -33.88 28.59
CA ASP A 41 -34.89 -34.90 29.35
C ASP A 41 -34.22 -35.93 28.45
N LYS A 42 -33.00 -36.29 28.84
CA LYS A 42 -32.21 -37.30 28.12
C LYS A 42 -32.92 -38.66 28.24
N GLY A 43 -33.42 -39.18 27.12
CA GLY A 43 -33.92 -40.55 27.08
C GLY A 43 -32.85 -41.59 27.46
N ASP A 44 -33.24 -42.70 28.02
CA ASP A 44 -32.36 -43.78 28.45
C ASP A 44 -31.51 -44.30 27.28
N VAL A 45 -30.26 -44.62 27.60
CA VAL A 45 -29.28 -45.13 26.62
C VAL A 45 -29.71 -46.53 26.23
N GLY A 46 -30.11 -46.72 24.98
CA GLY A 46 -30.38 -48.04 24.42
C GLY A 46 -29.10 -48.88 24.36
N PRO A 47 -29.17 -50.22 24.31
CA PRO A 47 -28.02 -51.09 24.21
C PRO A 47 -27.20 -50.78 22.97
N ALA A 48 -25.87 -50.79 23.13
CA ALA A 48 -24.94 -50.57 22.03
C ALA A 48 -25.18 -51.55 20.89
N GLY A 49 -25.50 -51.02 19.70
CA GLY A 49 -25.60 -51.80 18.48
C GLY A 49 -24.23 -52.36 18.03
N PRO A 50 -24.17 -53.37 17.21
CA PRO A 50 -22.92 -53.90 16.67
C PRO A 50 -22.20 -52.79 15.89
N GLN A 51 -20.86 -52.74 16.04
CA GLN A 51 -20.01 -51.80 15.34
C GLN A 51 -20.20 -51.92 13.83
N GLY A 52 -20.67 -50.87 13.19
CA GLY A 52 -20.84 -50.82 11.74
C GLY A 52 -19.50 -50.97 11.01
N PRO A 53 -19.52 -51.32 9.73
CA PRO A 53 -18.33 -51.39 8.90
C PRO A 53 -17.65 -49.99 8.93
N LYS A 54 -16.31 -49.98 8.97
CA LYS A 54 -15.48 -48.77 8.93
C LYS A 54 -15.95 -47.96 7.74
N GLY A 55 -16.49 -46.79 8.01
CA GLY A 55 -16.94 -45.87 6.97
C GLY A 55 -15.81 -45.54 5.99
N ASP A 56 -16.17 -45.39 4.75
CA ASP A 56 -15.28 -44.84 3.73
C ASP A 56 -14.64 -43.54 4.24
N LYS A 57 -13.42 -43.28 3.81
CA LYS A 57 -12.69 -42.04 4.13
C LYS A 57 -13.62 -40.85 3.79
N GLY A 58 -14.09 -40.17 4.80
CA GLY A 58 -14.99 -39.02 4.60
C GLY A 58 -14.43 -38.08 3.55
N ASP A 59 -15.32 -37.50 2.77
CA ASP A 59 -14.97 -36.41 1.87
C ASP A 59 -14.15 -35.36 2.61
N PRO A 60 -13.22 -34.65 1.92
CA PRO A 60 -12.46 -33.57 2.53
C PRO A 60 -13.44 -32.64 3.26
N GLY A 61 -13.26 -32.50 4.55
CA GLY A 61 -14.19 -31.77 5.42
C GLY A 61 -14.56 -30.42 4.80
N ASP A 62 -15.83 -30.09 5.01
CA ASP A 62 -16.47 -28.89 4.49
C ASP A 62 -15.55 -27.69 4.71
N LEU A 63 -15.08 -27.08 3.63
CA LEU A 63 -14.19 -25.91 3.66
C LEU A 63 -14.97 -24.80 4.33
N GLY A 64 -14.60 -24.44 5.54
CA GLY A 64 -15.38 -23.56 6.40
C GLY A 64 -15.78 -22.28 5.69
N THR A 65 -17.06 -21.93 5.77
CA THR A 65 -17.58 -20.64 5.33
C THR A 65 -17.28 -19.60 6.41
N ALA A 66 -16.64 -18.48 6.05
CA ALA A 66 -16.47 -17.35 6.94
C ALA A 66 -17.21 -16.13 6.40
N THR A 67 -17.87 -15.40 7.30
CA THR A 67 -18.64 -14.20 6.97
C THR A 67 -18.18 -13.04 7.83
N ALA A 68 -17.90 -11.90 7.19
CA ALA A 68 -17.71 -10.63 7.86
C ALA A 68 -18.85 -9.68 7.48
N THR A 69 -19.44 -9.02 8.48
CA THR A 69 -20.43 -7.98 8.27
C THR A 69 -19.76 -6.64 8.54
N PRO A 70 -19.63 -5.76 7.54
CA PRO A 70 -19.12 -4.41 7.75
C PRO A 70 -19.98 -3.62 8.75
N VAL A 71 -19.35 -2.74 9.53
CA VAL A 71 -19.98 -1.99 10.62
C VAL A 71 -20.91 -0.86 10.12
N TYR A 72 -21.12 -0.74 8.84
CA TYR A 72 -21.91 0.33 8.27
C TYR A 72 -23.42 0.12 8.47
N ALA A 73 -24.11 1.13 9.02
CA ALA A 73 -25.55 1.13 9.18
C ALA A 73 -26.24 1.81 7.98
N PRO A 74 -27.43 1.35 7.57
CA PRO A 74 -28.18 1.98 6.49
C PRO A 74 -28.69 3.36 6.87
N SER A 75 -29.20 4.07 5.86
CA SER A 75 -29.78 5.41 5.94
C SER A 75 -30.64 5.62 7.20
N ARG A 76 -30.37 6.68 7.96
CA ARG A 76 -30.89 6.90 9.31
C ARG A 76 -31.65 8.23 9.49
N MET A 77 -31.92 8.94 8.40
CA MET A 77 -32.40 10.33 8.43
C MET A 77 -33.75 10.58 9.11
N GLY A 78 -34.52 9.56 9.45
CA GLY A 78 -35.89 9.74 9.98
C GLY A 78 -36.00 10.40 11.36
N CYS A 79 -34.92 10.45 12.15
CA CYS A 79 -34.94 10.90 13.56
C CYS A 79 -33.82 11.87 13.93
N VAL A 80 -33.01 12.33 12.97
CA VAL A 80 -31.86 13.20 13.24
C VAL A 80 -32.29 14.65 13.37
N ASN A 81 -31.85 15.31 14.44
CA ASN A 81 -32.03 16.75 14.58
C ASN A 81 -30.92 17.51 13.84
N TYR A 82 -31.31 18.30 12.84
CA TYR A 82 -30.39 19.08 12.03
C TYR A 82 -31.02 20.38 11.55
N ALA A 83 -30.16 21.35 11.16
CA ALA A 83 -30.59 22.60 10.61
C ALA A 83 -31.16 22.40 9.20
N ASP A 84 -32.47 22.61 9.04
CA ASP A 84 -33.14 22.59 7.75
C ASP A 84 -32.98 23.94 7.02
N VAL A 85 -33.14 23.90 5.71
CA VAL A 85 -33.11 25.06 4.81
C VAL A 85 -34.26 26.05 5.11
N ALA A 86 -35.35 25.52 5.61
CA ALA A 86 -36.52 26.35 5.98
C ALA A 86 -36.22 27.26 7.18
N GLY A 87 -36.94 28.41 7.23
CA GLY A 87 -36.92 29.31 8.36
C GLY A 87 -35.69 30.24 8.44
N CYS A 88 -34.97 30.44 7.34
CA CYS A 88 -33.92 31.47 7.16
C CYS A 88 -34.00 32.09 5.78
N ASP A 89 -33.54 33.35 5.67
CA ASP A 89 -33.44 34.03 4.36
C ASP A 89 -32.34 33.37 3.50
N TYR A 90 -31.19 33.07 4.11
CA TYR A 90 -30.04 32.46 3.46
C TYR A 90 -29.70 31.11 4.10
N ALA A 91 -29.74 30.05 3.30
CA ALA A 91 -29.18 28.75 3.69
C ALA A 91 -27.72 28.67 3.23
N GLN A 92 -26.81 28.43 4.19
CA GLN A 92 -25.36 28.36 3.91
C GLN A 92 -24.89 26.93 3.75
N ILE A 93 -24.06 26.72 2.74
CA ILE A 93 -23.31 25.49 2.46
C ILE A 93 -21.82 25.81 2.46
N ILE A 94 -21.02 25.07 3.20
CA ILE A 94 -19.59 25.28 3.32
C ILE A 94 -18.85 24.02 2.85
N ILE A 95 -17.88 24.16 1.94
CA ILE A 95 -16.89 23.11 1.71
C ILE A 95 -15.64 23.48 2.49
N TYR A 96 -15.19 22.62 3.40
CA TYR A 96 -13.96 22.74 4.17
C TYR A 96 -13.05 21.56 3.89
N GLY A 97 -11.73 21.76 3.92
CA GLY A 97 -10.78 20.67 3.69
C GLY A 97 -9.47 21.13 3.09
N GLN A 98 -8.93 20.32 2.19
CA GLN A 98 -7.62 20.58 1.58
C GLN A 98 -7.73 21.10 0.12
N SER A 99 -6.69 20.88 -0.68
CA SER A 99 -6.58 21.37 -2.06
C SER A 99 -7.76 21.01 -2.97
N LEU A 100 -8.30 19.79 -2.83
CA LEU A 100 -9.44 19.35 -3.61
C LEU A 100 -10.74 20.07 -3.21
N ALA A 101 -10.84 20.56 -2.00
CA ALA A 101 -11.96 21.40 -1.56
C ALA A 101 -11.96 22.78 -2.28
N SER A 102 -10.78 23.28 -2.64
CA SER A 102 -10.62 24.63 -3.19
C SER A 102 -10.53 24.73 -4.72
N GLY A 103 -10.39 23.61 -5.42
CA GLY A 103 -10.26 23.61 -6.89
C GLY A 103 -8.81 23.77 -7.38
N THR A 104 -7.85 23.37 -6.53
CA THR A 104 -6.41 23.51 -6.83
C THR A 104 -6.03 22.82 -8.15
N GLU A 105 -5.14 23.47 -8.89
CA GLU A 105 -4.59 23.09 -10.19
C GLU A 105 -5.55 23.16 -11.39
N SER A 106 -6.85 23.28 -11.22
CA SER A 106 -7.72 23.60 -12.35
C SER A 106 -7.45 25.03 -12.87
N GLN A 107 -7.57 25.26 -14.18
CA GLN A 107 -7.24 26.54 -14.79
C GLN A 107 -8.41 27.17 -15.55
N ILE A 108 -9.50 26.46 -15.66
CA ILE A 108 -10.68 26.88 -16.42
C ILE A 108 -11.86 26.92 -15.45
N ALA A 109 -12.48 28.11 -15.32
CA ALA A 109 -13.73 28.25 -14.62
C ALA A 109 -14.86 27.80 -15.57
N LEU A 110 -15.35 26.60 -15.39
CA LEU A 110 -16.48 26.06 -16.19
C LEU A 110 -17.83 26.54 -15.66
N THR A 111 -17.93 26.82 -14.36
CA THR A 111 -19.13 27.34 -13.69
C THR A 111 -18.94 28.86 -13.42
N ASP A 112 -18.73 29.61 -14.46
CA ASP A 112 -18.42 31.05 -14.44
C ASP A 112 -19.64 31.99 -14.47
N THR A 113 -20.80 31.42 -14.65
CA THR A 113 -22.09 32.14 -14.69
C THR A 113 -22.84 31.91 -13.38
N ALA A 114 -23.17 33.01 -12.70
CA ALA A 114 -23.87 32.93 -11.42
C ALA A 114 -25.34 32.52 -11.62
N LEU A 115 -25.82 31.64 -10.74
CA LEU A 115 -27.25 31.38 -10.59
C LEU A 115 -27.87 32.45 -9.70
N ASP A 116 -28.94 33.12 -10.17
CA ASP A 116 -29.63 34.11 -9.36
C ASP A 116 -30.00 33.58 -7.96
N GLY A 117 -29.82 34.41 -6.93
CA GLY A 117 -30.08 34.08 -5.53
C GLY A 117 -29.13 33.05 -4.92
N VAL A 118 -28.02 32.71 -5.56
CA VAL A 118 -26.89 31.97 -4.98
C VAL A 118 -25.72 32.95 -4.85
N TYR A 119 -25.23 33.12 -3.64
CA TYR A 119 -24.23 34.11 -3.29
C TYR A 119 -22.98 33.46 -2.72
N MET A 120 -21.87 34.17 -2.79
CA MET A 120 -20.63 33.89 -2.05
C MET A 120 -20.26 35.12 -1.22
N VAL A 121 -19.56 34.87 -0.12
CA VAL A 121 -18.94 35.92 0.67
C VAL A 121 -17.60 36.29 0.03
N GLY A 122 -17.35 37.56 -0.20
CA GLY A 122 -16.13 38.01 -0.86
C GLY A 122 -16.20 37.92 -2.39
N SER A 123 -15.07 38.05 -3.06
CA SER A 123 -14.96 38.11 -4.53
C SER A 123 -14.61 36.76 -5.18
N SER A 124 -14.45 35.70 -4.41
CA SER A 124 -14.10 34.36 -4.89
C SER A 124 -14.92 33.29 -4.19
N ALA A 125 -15.31 32.26 -4.94
CA ALA A 125 -15.91 31.06 -4.37
C ALA A 125 -14.96 30.32 -3.39
N HIS A 126 -13.66 30.53 -3.53
CA HIS A 126 -12.66 30.13 -2.54
C HIS A 126 -12.36 31.28 -1.58
N TRP A 127 -12.95 31.25 -0.39
CA TRP A 127 -12.91 32.33 0.61
C TRP A 127 -11.50 32.77 0.99
N TYR A 128 -10.62 31.84 1.32
CA TYR A 128 -9.28 32.13 1.83
C TYR A 128 -8.41 32.96 0.87
N GLN A 129 -8.69 32.88 -0.44
CA GLN A 129 -8.01 33.69 -1.45
C GLN A 129 -8.65 35.08 -1.62
N ALA A 130 -9.84 35.28 -1.10
CA ALA A 130 -10.64 36.49 -1.25
C ALA A 130 -10.69 37.40 -0.01
N ALA A 131 -9.78 37.21 0.94
CA ALA A 131 -9.81 37.80 2.28
C ALA A 131 -9.84 39.34 2.37
N THR A 132 -9.89 40.06 1.26
CA THR A 132 -9.91 41.55 1.23
C THR A 132 -11.28 42.14 0.89
N THR A 133 -12.26 41.35 0.51
CA THR A 133 -13.60 41.81 0.12
C THR A 133 -14.68 41.24 1.02
N THR A 134 -15.42 42.15 1.67
CA THR A 134 -16.58 41.83 2.49
C THR A 134 -17.86 41.98 1.67
N GLY A 135 -18.94 41.29 2.08
CA GLY A 135 -20.25 41.35 1.47
C GLY A 135 -20.61 40.14 0.61
N LEU A 136 -21.86 40.11 0.18
CA LEU A 136 -22.39 39.07 -0.68
C LEU A 136 -22.25 39.45 -2.15
N ASN A 137 -21.69 38.52 -2.93
CA ASN A 137 -21.54 38.63 -4.35
C ASN A 137 -22.20 37.43 -5.05
N PRO A 138 -22.63 37.54 -6.32
CA PRO A 138 -23.14 36.40 -7.07
C PRO A 138 -22.13 35.25 -7.10
N CYS A 139 -22.55 34.04 -6.70
CA CYS A 139 -21.66 32.88 -6.58
C CYS A 139 -21.31 32.31 -7.96
N LYS A 140 -20.02 32.33 -8.28
CA LYS A 140 -19.47 31.79 -9.53
C LYS A 140 -17.98 31.49 -9.38
N ASN A 141 -17.46 30.60 -10.19
CA ASN A 141 -16.04 30.41 -10.34
C ASN A 141 -15.43 31.47 -11.26
N ALA A 142 -14.15 31.79 -11.04
CA ALA A 142 -13.37 32.71 -11.86
C ALA A 142 -11.89 32.29 -11.86
N GLY A 143 -11.35 32.01 -13.04
CA GLY A 143 -9.95 31.61 -13.22
C GLY A 143 -9.62 30.16 -12.84
N PHE A 144 -10.49 29.48 -12.10
CA PHE A 144 -10.38 28.07 -11.74
C PHE A 144 -11.77 27.50 -11.42
N GLU A 145 -11.90 26.19 -11.38
CA GLU A 145 -13.14 25.50 -11.01
C GLU A 145 -13.07 25.01 -9.57
N SER A 146 -14.01 25.44 -8.74
CA SER A 146 -14.20 24.93 -7.38
C SER A 146 -15.50 24.11 -7.31
N PRO A 147 -15.56 22.99 -6.61
CA PRO A 147 -16.75 22.14 -6.57
C PRO A 147 -17.95 22.82 -5.90
N ILE A 148 -17.74 23.82 -5.04
CA ILE A 148 -18.80 24.47 -4.26
C ILE A 148 -19.85 25.14 -5.14
N VAL A 149 -19.44 25.75 -6.29
CA VAL A 149 -20.39 26.50 -7.13
C VAL A 149 -21.36 25.55 -7.82
N ALA A 150 -20.85 24.47 -8.42
CA ALA A 150 -21.72 23.45 -9.03
C ALA A 150 -22.63 22.79 -8.00
N ALA A 151 -22.10 22.47 -6.81
CA ALA A 151 -22.89 21.91 -5.71
C ALA A 151 -24.05 22.82 -5.28
N ALA A 152 -23.75 24.10 -5.05
CA ALA A 152 -24.76 25.06 -4.63
C ALA A 152 -25.80 25.32 -5.72
N ASN A 153 -25.38 25.44 -6.97
CA ASN A 153 -26.27 25.66 -8.09
C ASN A 153 -27.21 24.47 -8.34
N HIS A 154 -26.67 23.25 -8.25
CA HIS A 154 -27.50 22.04 -8.34
C HIS A 154 -28.55 22.01 -7.21
N PHE A 155 -28.09 22.11 -5.98
CA PHE A 155 -28.98 22.04 -4.83
C PHE A 155 -30.01 23.18 -4.85
N ALA A 156 -29.60 24.42 -5.08
CA ALA A 156 -30.49 25.58 -5.16
C ALA A 156 -31.55 25.41 -6.24
N THR A 157 -31.17 24.93 -7.42
CA THR A 157 -32.11 24.67 -8.54
C THR A 157 -33.16 23.64 -8.11
N MET A 158 -32.74 22.53 -7.52
CA MET A 158 -33.67 21.47 -7.13
C MET A 158 -34.53 21.89 -5.96
N TYR A 159 -33.93 22.54 -4.92
CA TYR A 159 -34.70 23.02 -3.75
C TYR A 159 -35.78 24.04 -4.18
N ARG A 160 -35.45 25.01 -5.00
CA ARG A 160 -36.39 26.02 -5.47
C ARG A 160 -37.52 25.43 -6.31
N ARG A 161 -37.20 24.46 -7.15
CA ARG A 161 -38.22 23.77 -7.96
C ARG A 161 -39.23 23.02 -7.09
N HIS A 162 -38.79 22.43 -5.99
CA HIS A 162 -39.64 21.50 -5.22
C HIS A 162 -40.17 22.04 -3.91
N ARG A 163 -39.57 23.11 -3.34
CA ARG A 163 -39.92 23.63 -1.99
C ARG A 163 -40.23 25.13 -2.01
N ASN A 164 -39.24 25.98 -2.20
CA ASN A 164 -39.38 27.44 -2.07
C ASN A 164 -38.62 28.16 -3.20
N ALA A 165 -39.34 28.68 -4.16
CA ALA A 165 -38.76 29.38 -5.31
C ALA A 165 -37.92 30.62 -4.95
N GLY A 166 -38.19 31.24 -3.79
CA GLY A 166 -37.51 32.46 -3.31
C GLY A 166 -36.32 32.18 -2.37
N GLN A 167 -36.01 30.92 -2.06
CA GLN A 167 -34.92 30.60 -1.13
C GLN A 167 -33.58 31.06 -1.69
N MET A 168 -32.82 31.81 -0.86
CA MET A 168 -31.46 32.24 -1.17
C MET A 168 -30.43 31.33 -0.51
N PHE A 169 -29.26 31.23 -1.15
CA PHE A 169 -28.17 30.39 -0.69
C PHE A 169 -26.86 31.18 -0.60
N ILE A 170 -26.01 30.80 0.35
CA ILE A 170 -24.61 31.27 0.43
C ILE A 170 -23.71 30.06 0.36
N ALA A 171 -22.71 30.10 -0.49
CA ALA A 171 -21.81 28.99 -0.71
C ALA A 171 -20.36 29.43 -0.95
N ASN A 172 -19.44 28.94 -0.16
CA ASN A 172 -18.00 29.11 -0.35
C ASN A 172 -17.25 27.84 -0.02
N SER A 173 -16.13 27.66 -0.68
CA SER A 173 -15.06 26.78 -0.20
C SER A 173 -14.13 27.55 0.71
N THR A 174 -13.80 26.96 1.84
CA THR A 174 -12.81 27.46 2.79
C THR A 174 -11.63 26.47 2.94
N GLY A 175 -11.40 25.65 1.93
CA GLY A 175 -10.33 24.67 1.89
C GLY A 175 -8.94 25.28 1.82
N LEU A 176 -7.93 24.56 2.31
CA LEU A 176 -6.55 24.99 2.42
C LEU A 176 -5.61 23.93 1.83
N GLY A 177 -4.97 24.27 0.72
CA GLY A 177 -4.08 23.35 0.00
C GLY A 177 -2.93 22.80 0.87
N GLY A 178 -2.60 21.51 0.74
CA GLY A 178 -1.49 20.88 1.44
C GLY A 178 -1.66 20.84 2.97
N ARG A 179 -2.84 20.55 3.47
CA ARG A 179 -3.14 20.52 4.90
C ARG A 179 -3.70 19.18 5.35
N SER A 180 -3.09 18.62 6.39
CA SER A 180 -3.59 17.43 7.10
C SER A 180 -4.79 17.79 7.98
N ILE A 181 -5.52 16.78 8.43
CA ILE A 181 -6.66 16.98 9.31
C ILE A 181 -6.24 17.65 10.63
N GLU A 182 -5.08 17.32 11.14
CA GLU A 182 -4.51 17.92 12.37
C GLU A 182 -4.34 19.43 12.22
N ARG A 183 -3.81 19.87 11.07
CA ARG A 183 -3.59 21.29 10.76
C ARG A 183 -4.88 22.06 10.51
N LEU A 184 -5.92 21.37 10.05
CA LEU A 184 -7.24 21.93 9.81
C LEU A 184 -8.12 21.95 11.06
N SER A 185 -7.73 21.26 12.14
CA SER A 185 -8.50 21.12 13.36
C SER A 185 -8.39 22.34 14.27
N LYS A 186 -9.45 22.60 15.02
CA LYS A 186 -9.47 23.63 16.08
C LYS A 186 -8.42 23.29 17.15
N GLY A 187 -7.64 24.29 17.55
CA GLY A 187 -6.59 24.10 18.53
C GLY A 187 -5.37 23.36 18.02
N CYS A 188 -5.13 23.39 16.70
CA CYS A 188 -3.92 22.88 16.10
C CYS A 188 -2.68 23.45 16.81
N THR A 189 -1.74 22.56 17.17
CA THR A 189 -0.48 22.91 17.85
C THR A 189 0.73 22.81 16.91
N SER A 190 0.52 22.47 15.64
CA SER A 190 1.59 22.42 14.65
C SER A 190 2.09 23.81 14.35
N TYR A 191 3.40 24.02 14.59
CA TYR A 191 4.05 25.30 14.41
C TYR A 191 3.79 25.94 13.04
N GLY A 192 3.25 27.16 13.05
CA GLY A 192 2.92 27.91 11.84
C GLY A 192 1.57 27.57 11.20
N TYR A 193 0.73 26.76 11.87
CA TYR A 193 -0.62 26.39 11.38
C TYR A 193 -1.73 26.60 12.41
N GLU A 194 -1.41 27.13 13.59
CA GLU A 194 -2.31 27.29 14.74
C GLU A 194 -3.48 28.22 14.42
N TYR A 195 -3.31 29.10 13.45
CA TYR A 195 -4.29 30.10 13.04
C TYR A 195 -5.27 29.63 11.96
N LEU A 196 -5.01 28.49 11.28
CA LEU A 196 -5.75 28.13 10.06
C LEU A 196 -7.25 27.95 10.29
N TYR A 197 -7.63 27.24 11.34
CA TYR A 197 -9.06 27.05 11.68
C TYR A 197 -9.76 28.39 11.92
N LYS A 198 -9.10 29.33 12.58
CA LYS A 198 -9.65 30.65 12.80
C LYS A 198 -9.81 31.41 11.48
N ASP A 199 -8.73 31.54 10.72
CA ASP A 199 -8.69 32.43 9.56
C ASP A 199 -9.51 31.89 8.38
N ALA A 200 -9.54 30.57 8.17
CA ALA A 200 -10.29 29.96 7.07
C ALA A 200 -11.75 29.67 7.43
N PHE A 201 -12.04 29.40 8.69
CA PHE A 201 -13.40 28.97 9.07
C PHE A 201 -14.12 29.99 9.97
N LEU A 202 -13.55 30.38 11.11
CA LEU A 202 -14.25 31.28 12.04
C LEU A 202 -14.42 32.68 11.45
N ASP A 203 -13.40 33.22 10.81
CA ASP A 203 -13.48 34.55 10.17
C ASP A 203 -14.46 34.54 8.98
N TYR A 204 -14.55 33.42 8.26
CA TYR A 204 -15.57 33.22 7.23
C TYR A 204 -16.98 33.30 7.81
N LEU A 205 -17.24 32.61 8.92
CA LEU A 205 -18.56 32.68 9.58
C LEU A 205 -18.92 34.10 10.03
N ASP A 206 -17.93 34.81 10.61
CA ASP A 206 -18.14 36.20 11.07
C ASP A 206 -18.44 37.15 9.90
N ASN A 207 -17.70 37.01 8.79
CA ASN A 207 -17.94 37.81 7.60
C ASN A 207 -19.31 37.47 6.96
N THR A 208 -19.70 36.22 6.93
CA THR A 208 -21.02 35.79 6.46
C THR A 208 -22.12 36.44 7.30
N LYS A 209 -22.02 36.31 8.63
CA LYS A 209 -23.00 36.90 9.55
C LYS A 209 -23.10 38.42 9.38
N ALA A 210 -21.98 39.09 9.30
CA ALA A 210 -21.93 40.55 9.10
C ALA A 210 -22.61 40.96 7.77
N ALA A 211 -22.28 40.28 6.68
CA ALA A 211 -22.84 40.59 5.36
C ALA A 211 -24.36 40.37 5.28
N VAL A 212 -24.87 39.35 5.95
CA VAL A 212 -26.31 39.04 5.99
C VAL A 212 -27.05 40.01 6.94
N THR A 213 -26.47 40.28 8.10
CA THR A 213 -27.05 41.24 9.08
C THR A 213 -27.14 42.65 8.51
N ALA A 214 -26.17 43.08 7.70
CA ALA A 214 -26.19 44.35 7.02
C ALA A 214 -27.40 44.53 6.07
N GLN A 215 -28.00 43.44 5.63
CA GLN A 215 -29.21 43.41 4.82
C GLN A 215 -30.50 43.19 5.65
N SER A 216 -30.39 43.20 6.98
CA SER A 216 -31.51 42.83 7.90
C SER A 216 -32.08 41.47 7.58
N LYS A 217 -31.26 40.50 7.24
CA LYS A 217 -31.59 39.11 6.87
C LYS A 217 -31.04 38.11 7.88
N THR A 218 -31.53 36.89 7.82
CA THR A 218 -31.11 35.76 8.63
C THR A 218 -30.30 34.73 7.83
N VAL A 219 -29.37 34.03 8.48
CA VAL A 219 -28.62 32.92 7.91
C VAL A 219 -28.64 31.70 8.84
N LYS A 220 -28.75 30.52 8.27
CA LYS A 220 -28.43 29.24 8.88
C LYS A 220 -27.41 28.51 8.04
N CYS A 221 -26.38 27.93 8.67
CA CYS A 221 -25.56 26.91 7.99
C CYS A 221 -26.30 25.58 8.06
N VAL A 222 -26.57 24.99 6.92
CA VAL A 222 -27.33 23.72 6.81
C VAL A 222 -26.41 22.53 6.52
N ALA A 223 -25.29 22.78 5.83
CA ALA A 223 -24.37 21.72 5.45
C ALA A 223 -22.90 22.15 5.52
N ILE A 224 -22.08 21.27 6.09
CA ILE A 224 -20.62 21.31 5.99
C ILE A 224 -20.21 20.11 5.15
N VAL A 225 -19.46 20.31 4.10
CA VAL A 225 -18.86 19.26 3.26
C VAL A 225 -17.38 19.22 3.55
N PHE A 226 -16.88 18.13 4.10
CA PHE A 226 -15.48 17.98 4.43
C PHE A 226 -14.76 17.15 3.38
N MET A 227 -13.85 17.81 2.65
CA MET A 227 -13.06 17.22 1.56
C MET A 227 -11.58 17.20 1.96
N GLN A 228 -11.15 16.13 2.63
CA GLN A 228 -9.78 15.95 3.10
C GLN A 228 -9.47 14.45 3.26
N GLY A 229 -8.20 14.11 3.21
CA GLY A 229 -7.67 12.76 3.42
C GLY A 229 -6.45 12.50 2.54
N GLU A 230 -6.39 13.05 1.35
CA GLU A 230 -5.29 12.88 0.40
C GLU A 230 -3.97 13.36 0.98
N TYR A 231 -3.97 14.51 1.65
CA TYR A 231 -2.71 15.05 2.19
C TYR A 231 -2.20 14.24 3.40
N ASN A 232 -3.07 13.62 4.18
CA ASN A 232 -2.62 12.70 5.20
C ASN A 232 -1.91 11.49 4.58
N TYR A 233 -2.38 10.98 3.43
CA TYR A 233 -1.67 9.94 2.68
C TYR A 233 -0.37 10.45 2.03
N ASP A 234 -0.43 11.58 1.32
CA ASP A 234 0.68 12.11 0.51
C ASP A 234 1.76 12.78 1.38
N GLY A 235 1.37 13.56 2.36
CA GLY A 235 2.28 14.25 3.27
C GLY A 235 3.16 13.30 4.08
N HIS A 236 2.63 12.14 4.44
CA HIS A 236 3.39 11.08 5.10
C HIS A 236 4.48 10.48 4.20
N ASN A 237 4.23 10.37 2.89
CA ASN A 237 5.13 9.74 1.94
C ASN A 237 6.05 10.71 1.18
N SER A 238 5.74 12.01 1.16
CA SER A 238 6.49 12.98 0.36
C SER A 238 7.83 13.42 0.97
N GLY A 239 8.19 12.91 2.15
CA GLY A 239 9.40 13.34 2.88
C GLY A 239 9.39 14.82 3.26
N GLN A 240 8.28 15.50 3.07
CA GLN A 240 8.02 16.85 3.56
C GLN A 240 7.85 16.76 5.08
N GLY A 241 8.98 16.61 5.79
CA GLY A 241 9.02 16.32 7.19
C GLY A 241 7.93 17.04 7.97
N PHE A 242 6.96 16.29 8.44
CA PHE A 242 6.15 16.71 9.55
C PHE A 242 7.12 16.81 10.73
N THR A 243 7.56 18.03 11.03
CA THR A 243 8.69 18.29 11.92
C THR A 243 8.48 17.83 13.36
N ASN A 244 7.30 17.33 13.71
CA ASN A 244 6.93 16.96 15.07
C ASN A 244 6.38 15.54 15.25
N GLY A 245 6.32 14.71 14.20
CA GLY A 245 5.82 13.32 14.30
C GLY A 245 4.32 13.18 14.61
N THR A 246 3.57 14.27 14.69
CA THR A 246 2.15 14.32 15.07
C THR A 246 1.22 14.73 13.93
N ASP A 247 1.75 15.28 12.86
CA ASP A 247 0.95 15.72 11.70
C ASP A 247 0.92 14.65 10.60
N GLY A 248 -0.23 14.50 9.94
CA GLY A 248 -0.39 13.62 8.79
C GLY A 248 -0.54 12.15 9.16
N THR A 249 -1.28 11.87 10.23
CA THR A 249 -1.55 10.49 10.64
C THR A 249 -2.20 9.69 9.51
N THR A 250 -1.74 8.46 9.33
CA THR A 250 -2.39 7.42 8.53
C THR A 250 -2.99 6.32 9.40
N ASP A 251 -2.93 6.47 10.72
CA ASP A 251 -3.64 5.58 11.64
C ASP A 251 -5.15 5.81 11.56
N LYS A 252 -5.90 4.74 11.34
CA LYS A 252 -7.35 4.79 11.16
C LYS A 252 -8.07 5.34 12.39
N ALA A 253 -7.70 4.90 13.57
CA ALA A 253 -8.39 5.28 14.81
C ALA A 253 -8.08 6.73 15.17
N GLU A 254 -6.84 7.16 15.01
CA GLU A 254 -6.41 8.52 15.25
C GLU A 254 -7.06 9.51 14.28
N TYR A 255 -7.06 9.22 12.98
CA TYR A 255 -7.73 10.04 11.98
C TYR A 255 -9.25 10.16 12.28
N LYS A 256 -9.89 9.05 12.65
CA LYS A 256 -11.31 9.05 13.03
C LYS A 256 -11.57 9.96 14.23
N GLN A 257 -10.71 9.94 15.25
CA GLN A 257 -10.84 10.84 16.42
C GLN A 257 -10.75 12.31 16.01
N TYR A 258 -9.77 12.66 15.17
CA TYR A 258 -9.68 14.03 14.64
C TYR A 258 -10.93 14.44 13.86
N LEU A 259 -11.46 13.56 13.02
CA LEU A 259 -12.64 13.84 12.19
C LEU A 259 -13.89 14.07 13.06
N LEU A 260 -14.09 13.22 14.05
CA LEU A 260 -15.22 13.35 15.00
C LEU A 260 -15.12 14.63 15.84
N GLN A 261 -13.92 14.97 16.31
CA GLN A 261 -13.69 16.19 17.06
C GLN A 261 -13.86 17.43 16.19
N LEU A 262 -13.30 17.43 14.97
CA LEU A 262 -13.46 18.54 14.02
C LEU A 262 -14.92 18.81 13.70
N LYS A 263 -15.70 17.76 13.40
CA LYS A 263 -17.15 17.89 13.20
C LYS A 263 -17.83 18.60 14.38
N LYS A 264 -17.57 18.10 15.60
CA LYS A 264 -18.15 18.65 16.83
C LYS A 264 -17.80 20.13 17.02
N ASP A 265 -16.54 20.49 16.79
CA ASP A 265 -16.06 21.85 16.94
C ASP A 265 -16.70 22.79 15.90
N MET A 266 -16.76 22.37 14.64
CA MET A 266 -17.35 23.17 13.57
C MET A 266 -18.84 23.41 13.79
N GLN A 267 -19.59 22.37 14.18
CA GLN A 267 -21.02 22.48 14.49
C GLN A 267 -21.26 23.42 15.68
N ALA A 268 -20.49 23.28 16.77
CA ALA A 268 -20.62 24.12 17.95
C ALA A 268 -20.32 25.59 17.64
N ASP A 269 -19.26 25.87 16.85
CA ASP A 269 -18.89 27.23 16.48
C ASP A 269 -19.96 27.89 15.56
N ILE A 270 -20.53 27.15 14.61
CA ILE A 270 -21.63 27.63 13.76
C ILE A 270 -22.86 27.98 14.62
N MET A 271 -23.27 27.06 15.47
CA MET A 271 -24.45 27.25 16.35
C MET A 271 -24.25 28.50 17.23
N ALA A 272 -23.08 28.62 17.84
CA ALA A 272 -22.74 29.78 18.68
C ALA A 272 -22.74 31.09 17.90
N LYS A 273 -22.10 31.11 16.73
CA LYS A 273 -21.95 32.31 15.91
C LYS A 273 -23.28 32.77 15.27
N TYR A 274 -24.07 31.85 14.76
CA TYR A 274 -25.32 32.20 14.07
C TYR A 274 -26.52 32.22 15.02
N GLY A 275 -26.43 31.60 16.19
CA GLY A 275 -27.54 31.45 17.14
C GLY A 275 -28.60 30.45 16.66
N GLN A 276 -28.22 29.52 15.77
CA GLN A 276 -29.08 28.42 15.36
C GLN A 276 -29.07 27.32 16.44
N THR A 277 -30.21 26.65 16.59
CA THR A 277 -30.42 25.62 17.64
C THR A 277 -30.06 24.23 17.16
N GLU A 278 -30.19 23.99 15.85
CA GLU A 278 -29.86 22.71 15.23
C GLU A 278 -28.48 22.76 14.57
N PRO A 279 -27.67 21.67 14.70
CA PRO A 279 -26.40 21.59 14.04
C PRO A 279 -26.57 21.45 12.51
N PRO A 280 -25.65 21.98 11.71
CA PRO A 280 -25.58 21.64 10.28
C PRO A 280 -25.24 20.16 10.12
N LEU A 281 -25.78 19.52 9.08
CA LEU A 281 -25.32 18.18 8.68
C LEU A 281 -23.88 18.23 8.22
N PHE A 282 -23.13 17.20 8.55
CA PHE A 282 -21.72 17.06 8.18
C PHE A 282 -21.58 15.98 7.11
N PHE A 283 -21.16 16.38 5.94
CA PHE A 283 -20.92 15.48 4.81
C PHE A 283 -19.44 15.20 4.70
N VAL A 284 -19.06 13.93 4.63
CA VAL A 284 -17.68 13.50 4.48
C VAL A 284 -17.55 12.71 3.18
N TYR A 285 -16.59 13.10 2.35
CA TYR A 285 -16.28 12.36 1.14
C TYR A 285 -15.16 11.36 1.40
N GLN A 286 -14.95 10.42 0.47
CA GLN A 286 -13.78 9.55 0.49
C GLN A 286 -12.76 9.99 -0.56
N PRO A 287 -11.46 10.15 -0.19
CA PRO A 287 -10.38 10.32 -1.14
C PRO A 287 -10.40 9.26 -2.22
N GLY A 288 -10.00 9.61 -3.42
CA GLY A 288 -9.88 8.70 -4.55
C GLY A 288 -8.64 9.01 -5.38
N GLY A 289 -8.21 8.06 -6.21
CA GLY A 289 -7.11 8.26 -7.14
C GLY A 289 -5.72 8.14 -6.49
N SER A 290 -4.74 8.76 -7.13
CA SER A 290 -3.30 8.58 -6.90
C SER A 290 -2.78 8.85 -5.49
N PHE A 291 -3.55 9.57 -4.68
CA PHE A 291 -3.15 9.90 -3.32
C PHE A 291 -3.31 8.74 -2.33
N ILE A 292 -4.10 7.70 -2.64
CA ILE A 292 -4.25 6.55 -1.75
C ILE A 292 -2.98 5.71 -1.81
N THR A 293 -2.15 5.81 -0.77
CA THR A 293 -0.82 5.20 -0.73
C THR A 293 -0.68 4.05 0.25
N ASN A 294 -1.61 3.88 1.19
CA ASN A 294 -1.51 2.79 2.14
C ASN A 294 -2.34 1.55 1.76
N ALA A 295 -1.86 0.39 2.21
CA ALA A 295 -2.41 -0.89 1.83
C ALA A 295 -3.83 -1.15 2.35
N THR A 296 -4.27 -0.47 3.41
CA THR A 296 -5.55 -0.70 4.08
C THR A 296 -6.60 0.36 3.78
N SER A 297 -6.27 1.38 2.97
CA SER A 297 -7.12 2.56 2.75
C SER A 297 -7.63 3.17 4.06
N SER A 298 -6.73 3.29 5.05
CA SER A 298 -7.07 3.53 6.45
C SER A 298 -7.91 4.79 6.68
N ILE A 299 -7.62 5.88 5.93
CA ILE A 299 -8.38 7.13 6.05
C ILE A 299 -9.79 6.96 5.49
N ASN A 300 -9.94 6.30 4.32
CA ASN A 300 -11.25 6.01 3.76
C ASN A 300 -12.09 5.13 4.71
N MET A 301 -11.44 4.16 5.37
CA MET A 301 -12.09 3.33 6.39
C MET A 301 -12.48 4.15 7.63
N ALA A 302 -11.63 5.08 8.07
CA ALA A 302 -11.93 5.98 9.19
C ALA A 302 -13.14 6.87 8.90
N GLN A 303 -13.23 7.42 7.69
CA GLN A 303 -14.37 8.25 7.25
C GLN A 303 -15.67 7.46 7.19
N GLN A 304 -15.61 6.23 6.68
CA GLN A 304 -16.75 5.32 6.63
C GLN A 304 -17.24 4.94 8.03
N GLU A 305 -16.32 4.59 8.94
CA GLU A 305 -16.65 4.27 10.33
C GLU A 305 -17.20 5.48 11.08
N ALA A 306 -16.62 6.68 10.91
CA ALA A 306 -17.11 7.89 11.53
C ALA A 306 -18.54 8.24 11.07
N ALA A 307 -18.83 8.09 9.78
CA ALA A 307 -20.17 8.28 9.24
C ALA A 307 -21.16 7.24 9.80
N ALA A 308 -20.73 6.00 10.01
CA ALA A 308 -21.54 4.95 10.61
C ALA A 308 -21.86 5.20 12.09
N GLU A 309 -20.98 5.87 12.82
CA GLU A 309 -21.12 6.17 14.25
C GLU A 309 -21.93 7.45 14.53
N CYS A 310 -22.04 8.36 13.54
CA CYS A 310 -22.70 9.67 13.71
C CYS A 310 -23.92 9.79 12.81
N GLU A 311 -25.10 9.94 13.42
CA GLU A 311 -26.37 10.08 12.68
C GLU A 311 -26.43 11.35 11.82
N ASP A 312 -25.75 12.41 12.22
CA ASP A 312 -25.66 13.70 11.52
C ASP A 312 -24.39 13.85 10.66
N MET A 313 -23.66 12.74 10.43
CA MET A 313 -22.55 12.65 9.46
C MET A 313 -22.97 11.74 8.30
N ILE A 314 -22.91 12.27 7.09
CA ILE A 314 -23.35 11.59 5.86
C ILE A 314 -22.16 11.29 4.97
N LEU A 315 -22.03 10.04 4.54
CA LEU A 315 -20.99 9.63 3.60
C LEU A 315 -21.40 9.99 2.18
N LEU A 316 -20.64 10.88 1.53
CA LEU A 316 -20.83 11.28 0.13
C LEU A 316 -20.33 10.23 -0.89
N GLY A 317 -19.63 9.22 -0.42
CA GLY A 317 -18.93 8.28 -1.30
C GLY A 317 -17.58 8.80 -1.77
N SER A 318 -17.02 8.11 -2.75
CA SER A 318 -15.67 8.37 -3.24
C SER A 318 -15.63 9.41 -4.37
N ALA A 319 -14.60 10.23 -4.35
CA ALA A 319 -14.22 11.10 -5.46
C ALA A 319 -13.56 10.35 -6.64
N MET A 320 -13.55 9.04 -6.61
CA MET A 320 -12.88 8.17 -7.57
C MET A 320 -13.33 8.37 -9.05
N PRO A 321 -14.61 8.62 -9.37
CA PRO A 321 -15.04 8.82 -10.76
C PRO A 321 -14.64 10.17 -11.34
N CYS A 322 -14.26 11.14 -10.51
CA CYS A 322 -13.95 12.49 -10.97
C CYS A 322 -12.62 12.51 -11.72
N GLN A 323 -12.66 13.05 -12.94
CA GLN A 323 -11.48 13.17 -13.79
C GLN A 323 -10.35 13.94 -13.11
N ARG A 324 -9.11 13.47 -13.31
CA ARG A 324 -7.90 14.04 -12.70
C ARG A 324 -6.83 14.34 -13.72
N PHE A 325 -5.87 15.16 -13.29
CA PHE A 325 -4.56 15.24 -13.90
C PHE A 325 -3.66 14.10 -13.38
N ASN A 326 -2.65 13.72 -14.14
CA ASN A 326 -1.69 12.71 -13.75
C ASN A 326 -0.90 13.04 -12.47
N GLY A 327 -0.94 14.31 -12.01
CA GLY A 327 -0.46 14.73 -10.69
C GLY A 327 -1.40 14.39 -9.53
N GLY A 328 -2.66 14.01 -9.80
CA GLY A 328 -3.65 13.58 -8.81
C GLY A 328 -4.75 14.60 -8.49
N HIS A 329 -4.57 15.90 -8.73
CA HIS A 329 -5.64 16.89 -8.59
C HIS A 329 -6.68 16.75 -9.70
N MET A 330 -7.90 17.20 -9.42
CA MET A 330 -9.00 17.11 -10.39
C MET A 330 -8.83 18.14 -11.49
N THR A 331 -9.28 17.77 -12.69
CA THR A 331 -9.49 18.71 -13.80
C THR A 331 -10.67 19.64 -13.50
N SER A 332 -10.87 20.67 -14.32
CA SER A 332 -12.05 21.53 -14.19
C SER A 332 -13.35 20.73 -14.32
N ASN A 333 -13.43 19.79 -15.26
CA ASN A 333 -14.55 18.84 -15.35
C ASN A 333 -14.66 17.96 -14.08
N GLY A 334 -13.56 17.50 -13.55
CA GLY A 334 -13.54 16.69 -12.32
C GLY A 334 -14.11 17.43 -11.12
N TYR A 335 -13.71 18.67 -10.91
CA TYR A 335 -14.25 19.51 -9.83
C TYR A 335 -15.72 19.84 -10.01
N ARG A 336 -16.15 20.18 -11.24
CA ARG A 336 -17.55 20.41 -11.51
C ARG A 336 -18.40 19.15 -11.32
N TRP A 337 -17.91 18.00 -11.77
CA TRP A 337 -18.56 16.72 -11.54
C TRP A 337 -18.70 16.40 -10.05
N GLN A 338 -17.61 16.56 -9.27
CA GLN A 338 -17.66 16.39 -7.82
C GLN A 338 -18.69 17.33 -7.18
N GLY A 339 -18.75 18.58 -7.62
CA GLY A 339 -19.76 19.54 -7.18
C GLY A 339 -21.19 19.09 -7.48
N GLU A 340 -21.45 18.59 -8.69
CA GLU A 340 -22.75 18.03 -9.08
C GLU A 340 -23.14 16.80 -8.22
N MET A 341 -22.20 15.93 -7.91
CA MET A 341 -22.44 14.78 -7.02
C MET A 341 -22.78 15.24 -5.59
N ILE A 342 -22.09 16.25 -5.07
CA ILE A 342 -22.40 16.88 -3.79
C ILE A 342 -23.79 17.50 -3.84
N GLY A 343 -24.11 18.26 -4.89
CA GLY A 343 -25.42 18.90 -5.09
C GLY A 343 -26.58 17.90 -5.14
N LYS A 344 -26.36 16.77 -5.83
CA LYS A 344 -27.31 15.64 -5.81
C LYS A 344 -27.53 15.12 -4.39
N GLN A 345 -26.46 14.83 -3.64
CA GLN A 345 -26.59 14.29 -2.28
C GLN A 345 -27.27 15.28 -1.33
N LEU A 346 -26.98 16.58 -1.43
CA LEU A 346 -27.68 17.62 -0.68
C LEU A 346 -29.19 17.61 -1.05
N THR A 347 -29.50 17.45 -2.34
CA THR A 347 -30.90 17.36 -2.82
C THR A 347 -31.58 16.13 -2.23
N GLU A 348 -30.97 14.96 -2.33
CA GLU A 348 -31.53 13.71 -1.80
C GLU A 348 -31.75 13.80 -0.29
N THR A 349 -30.82 14.42 0.44
CA THR A 349 -30.89 14.59 1.88
C THR A 349 -31.98 15.58 2.30
N PHE A 350 -31.92 16.81 1.81
CA PHE A 350 -32.80 17.88 2.30
C PHE A 350 -34.20 17.90 1.68
N LEU A 351 -34.36 17.34 0.48
CA LEU A 351 -35.67 17.28 -0.17
C LEU A 351 -36.39 15.96 0.05
N TRP A 352 -35.64 14.85 0.07
CA TRP A 352 -36.24 13.52 0.06
C TRP A 352 -35.94 12.73 1.34
N GLY A 353 -35.17 13.29 2.28
CA GLY A 353 -34.83 12.64 3.55
C GLY A 353 -33.94 11.41 3.37
N MET A 354 -33.16 11.35 2.30
CA MET A 354 -32.28 10.24 1.99
C MET A 354 -30.83 10.58 2.35
N ALA A 355 -30.22 9.78 3.21
CA ALA A 355 -28.79 9.86 3.50
C ALA A 355 -28.06 8.68 2.88
N ASP A 356 -26.72 8.75 2.88
CA ASP A 356 -25.84 7.61 2.55
C ASP A 356 -26.20 6.90 1.24
N ARG A 357 -26.25 7.67 0.16
CA ARG A 357 -26.57 7.15 -1.18
C ARG A 357 -25.37 6.51 -1.87
N THR A 358 -24.37 6.10 -1.12
CA THR A 358 -23.17 5.40 -1.62
C THR A 358 -23.45 3.90 -1.67
N VAL A 359 -22.91 3.22 -2.68
CA VAL A 359 -22.90 1.75 -2.72
C VAL A 359 -21.94 1.24 -1.65
N ILE A 360 -22.44 0.50 -0.67
CA ILE A 360 -21.69 0.05 0.52
C ILE A 360 -21.71 -1.46 0.67
N ASP A 361 -20.57 -2.06 0.95
CA ASP A 361 -20.47 -3.48 1.28
C ASP A 361 -21.14 -3.78 2.62
N ARG A 362 -22.06 -4.78 2.63
CA ARG A 362 -22.86 -5.20 3.79
C ARG A 362 -22.36 -6.46 4.44
N ALA A 363 -21.98 -7.43 3.63
CA ALA A 363 -21.42 -8.68 4.08
C ALA A 363 -20.41 -9.20 3.08
N ILE A 364 -19.39 -9.85 3.60
CA ILE A 364 -18.39 -10.54 2.79
C ILE A 364 -18.35 -11.98 3.28
N THR A 365 -18.60 -12.92 2.38
CA THR A 365 -18.56 -14.35 2.65
C THR A 365 -17.43 -14.98 1.87
N VAL A 366 -16.64 -15.81 2.55
CA VAL A 366 -15.55 -16.57 1.94
C VAL A 366 -15.92 -18.06 1.99
N GLU A 367 -16.02 -18.69 0.84
CA GLU A 367 -16.33 -20.12 0.66
C GLU A 367 -15.35 -20.74 -0.32
N GLY A 368 -14.50 -21.62 0.17
CA GLY A 368 -13.50 -22.28 -0.68
C GLY A 368 -12.61 -21.25 -1.37
N SER A 369 -12.60 -21.25 -2.69
CA SER A 369 -11.86 -20.28 -3.50
C SER A 369 -12.66 -19.00 -3.84
N LYS A 370 -13.89 -18.83 -3.30
CA LYS A 370 -14.76 -17.71 -3.65
C LYS A 370 -14.87 -16.69 -2.53
N VAL A 371 -14.89 -15.42 -2.92
CA VAL A 371 -15.28 -14.30 -2.08
C VAL A 371 -16.55 -13.69 -2.65
N CYS A 372 -17.63 -13.69 -1.87
CA CYS A 372 -18.89 -13.05 -2.22
C CYS A 372 -19.06 -11.77 -1.41
N ILE A 373 -19.28 -10.65 -2.07
CA ILE A 373 -19.43 -9.34 -1.46
C ILE A 373 -20.85 -8.85 -1.74
N ASP A 374 -21.68 -8.77 -0.72
CA ASP A 374 -23.04 -8.25 -0.79
C ASP A 374 -23.05 -6.75 -0.52
N TYR A 375 -23.70 -5.99 -1.38
CA TYR A 375 -23.80 -4.55 -1.29
C TYR A 375 -25.22 -4.08 -0.97
N GLU A 376 -25.30 -3.01 -0.20
CA GLU A 376 -26.45 -2.12 -0.28
C GLU A 376 -26.30 -1.23 -1.50
N VAL A 377 -27.26 -1.31 -2.39
CA VAL A 377 -27.24 -0.64 -3.69
C VAL A 377 -28.42 0.33 -3.75
N PRO A 378 -28.17 1.65 -3.75
CA PRO A 378 -29.26 2.65 -3.78
C PRO A 378 -30.20 2.48 -4.97
N VAL A 379 -29.67 2.17 -6.14
CA VAL A 379 -30.46 1.92 -7.37
C VAL A 379 -29.91 0.67 -8.07
N PRO A 380 -30.42 -0.52 -7.72
CA PRO A 380 -29.95 -1.77 -8.34
C PRO A 380 -30.33 -1.88 -9.82
N PRO A 381 -29.60 -2.71 -10.60
CA PRO A 381 -28.46 -3.53 -10.20
C PRO A 381 -27.13 -2.77 -10.13
N LEU A 382 -26.09 -3.43 -9.58
CA LEU A 382 -24.71 -2.99 -9.75
C LEU A 382 -24.28 -3.05 -11.21
N VAL A 383 -23.37 -2.18 -11.56
CA VAL A 383 -22.73 -2.10 -12.89
C VAL A 383 -21.21 -2.11 -12.70
N ALA A 384 -20.52 -2.94 -13.47
CA ALA A 384 -19.08 -2.83 -13.66
C ALA A 384 -18.81 -1.80 -14.77
N ASP A 385 -18.50 -0.58 -14.38
CA ASP A 385 -18.26 0.54 -15.28
C ASP A 385 -16.76 0.67 -15.58
N THR A 386 -16.36 0.26 -16.76
CA THR A 386 -14.98 0.30 -17.25
C THR A 386 -14.76 1.37 -18.32
N TYR A 387 -15.69 2.30 -18.44
CA TYR A 387 -15.70 3.34 -19.48
C TYR A 387 -15.81 4.75 -18.90
N THR A 388 -16.61 4.97 -17.87
CA THR A 388 -16.66 6.27 -17.17
C THR A 388 -15.39 6.51 -16.38
N VAL A 389 -14.86 5.46 -15.75
CA VAL A 389 -13.54 5.42 -15.13
C VAL A 389 -12.67 4.39 -15.83
N GLN A 390 -11.36 4.56 -15.72
CA GLN A 390 -10.41 3.64 -16.31
C GLN A 390 -10.62 2.20 -15.78
N ALA A 391 -10.64 1.24 -16.70
CA ALA A 391 -10.77 -0.17 -16.36
C ALA A 391 -9.65 -0.63 -15.43
N GLN A 392 -10.02 -1.26 -14.31
CA GLN A 392 -9.09 -1.83 -13.35
C GLN A 392 -9.11 -3.36 -13.40
N PRO A 393 -7.99 -4.04 -13.16
CA PRO A 393 -7.98 -5.48 -12.97
C PRO A 393 -9.01 -5.87 -11.90
N ASN A 394 -9.80 -6.91 -12.19
CA ASN A 394 -10.85 -7.41 -11.29
C ASN A 394 -11.78 -6.31 -10.76
N TYR A 395 -12.06 -5.30 -11.56
CA TYR A 395 -12.86 -4.11 -11.20
C TYR A 395 -12.33 -3.34 -9.98
N GLY A 396 -11.03 -3.46 -9.67
CA GLY A 396 -10.39 -2.83 -8.51
C GLY A 396 -10.39 -3.67 -7.22
N PHE A 397 -10.77 -4.94 -7.31
CA PHE A 397 -10.68 -5.88 -6.19
C PHE A 397 -9.31 -6.57 -6.12
N SER A 398 -8.86 -6.79 -4.89
CA SER A 398 -7.69 -7.60 -4.57
C SER A 398 -7.98 -8.47 -3.35
N VAL A 399 -7.44 -9.68 -3.34
CA VAL A 399 -7.58 -10.64 -2.24
C VAL A 399 -6.18 -11.02 -1.74
N TYR A 400 -6.04 -11.11 -0.43
CA TYR A 400 -4.81 -11.51 0.25
C TYR A 400 -5.12 -12.60 1.26
N VAL A 401 -4.19 -13.53 1.45
CA VAL A 401 -4.22 -14.52 2.53
C VAL A 401 -2.93 -14.36 3.32
N ASP A 402 -3.04 -14.12 4.62
CA ASP A 402 -1.92 -13.87 5.53
C ASP A 402 -0.93 -12.81 5.00
N GLY A 403 -1.48 -11.78 4.35
CA GLY A 403 -0.72 -10.68 3.75
C GLY A 403 -0.15 -10.97 2.35
N VAL A 404 -0.29 -12.19 1.83
CA VAL A 404 0.18 -12.57 0.49
C VAL A 404 -0.96 -12.42 -0.52
N GLY A 405 -0.69 -11.72 -1.63
CA GLY A 405 -1.68 -11.53 -2.71
C GLY A 405 -2.08 -12.85 -3.36
N VAL A 406 -3.38 -13.03 -3.56
CA VAL A 406 -3.95 -14.19 -4.24
C VAL A 406 -4.46 -13.76 -5.61
N THR A 407 -4.18 -14.56 -6.62
CA THR A 407 -4.70 -14.32 -7.98
C THR A 407 -6.22 -14.44 -7.99
N VAL A 408 -6.90 -13.37 -8.39
CA VAL A 408 -8.34 -13.41 -8.73
C VAL A 408 -8.44 -13.78 -10.20
N GLU A 409 -8.98 -14.95 -10.48
CA GLU A 409 -9.13 -15.45 -11.85
C GLU A 409 -10.35 -14.84 -12.54
N LYS A 410 -11.39 -14.51 -11.77
CA LYS A 410 -12.64 -13.98 -12.28
C LYS A 410 -13.32 -13.07 -11.26
N ALA A 411 -13.81 -11.93 -11.70
CA ALA A 411 -14.69 -11.05 -10.95
C ALA A 411 -16.02 -10.91 -11.70
N GLU A 412 -17.14 -11.12 -11.03
CA GLU A 412 -18.49 -11.09 -11.62
C GLU A 412 -19.44 -10.20 -10.81
N VAL A 413 -20.19 -9.37 -11.48
CA VAL A 413 -21.27 -8.60 -10.88
C VAL A 413 -22.59 -9.34 -11.03
N GLN A 414 -23.28 -9.59 -9.92
CA GLN A 414 -24.54 -10.34 -9.88
C GLN A 414 -25.59 -9.54 -9.10
N ASN A 415 -26.37 -8.73 -9.78
CA ASN A 415 -27.40 -7.86 -9.20
C ASN A 415 -26.85 -6.91 -8.12
N THR A 416 -26.88 -7.28 -6.83
CA THR A 416 -26.35 -6.50 -5.70
C THR A 416 -25.11 -7.12 -5.08
N ARG A 417 -24.50 -8.08 -5.76
CA ARG A 417 -23.35 -8.87 -5.27
C ARG A 417 -22.20 -8.82 -6.27
N VAL A 418 -20.98 -8.85 -5.76
CA VAL A 418 -19.78 -9.15 -6.54
C VAL A 418 -19.22 -10.49 -6.07
N VAL A 419 -18.88 -11.36 -7.00
CA VAL A 419 -18.26 -12.66 -6.74
C VAL A 419 -16.85 -12.65 -7.34
N LEU A 420 -15.86 -12.90 -6.50
CA LEU A 420 -14.47 -13.10 -6.91
C LEU A 420 -14.15 -14.59 -6.82
N THR A 421 -13.66 -15.17 -7.91
CA THR A 421 -13.12 -16.54 -7.91
C THR A 421 -11.60 -16.44 -7.90
N CYS A 422 -10.98 -17.05 -6.89
CA CYS A 422 -9.54 -17.06 -6.71
C CYS A 422 -8.91 -18.35 -7.21
N GLY A 423 -7.64 -18.30 -7.61
CA GLY A 423 -6.89 -19.45 -8.11
C GLY A 423 -6.50 -20.48 -7.04
N GLN A 424 -6.94 -20.31 -5.81
CA GLN A 424 -6.67 -21.22 -4.70
C GLN A 424 -7.78 -21.16 -3.65
N GLU A 425 -7.85 -22.18 -2.81
CA GLU A 425 -8.67 -22.15 -1.60
C GLU A 425 -8.17 -21.10 -0.62
N LEU A 426 -9.12 -20.41 0.04
CA LEU A 426 -8.84 -19.30 0.92
C LEU A 426 -8.97 -19.72 2.39
N HIS A 427 -7.87 -19.66 3.12
CA HIS A 427 -7.82 -20.03 4.54
C HIS A 427 -6.94 -19.07 5.31
N GLY A 428 -7.15 -18.96 6.60
CA GLY A 428 -6.40 -18.07 7.45
C GLY A 428 -6.98 -16.66 7.49
N LYS A 429 -6.14 -15.66 7.58
CA LYS A 429 -6.52 -14.25 7.58
C LYS A 429 -6.71 -13.78 6.13
N VAL A 430 -7.93 -13.83 5.65
CA VAL A 430 -8.28 -13.34 4.32
C VAL A 430 -8.56 -11.84 4.38
N ALA A 431 -7.85 -11.05 3.60
CA ALA A 431 -8.14 -9.64 3.42
C ALA A 431 -8.70 -9.38 2.02
N VAL A 432 -9.83 -8.68 1.97
CA VAL A 432 -10.49 -8.27 0.73
C VAL A 432 -10.40 -6.74 0.63
N LYS A 433 -9.92 -6.26 -0.49
CA LYS A 433 -9.72 -4.84 -0.74
C LYS A 433 -10.45 -4.43 -2.01
N TYR A 434 -11.11 -3.26 -1.97
CA TYR A 434 -11.70 -2.62 -3.14
C TYR A 434 -11.20 -1.17 -3.28
N ALA A 435 -10.80 -0.80 -4.50
CA ALA A 435 -10.30 0.53 -4.86
C ALA A 435 -9.12 1.03 -3.99
N GLY A 436 -8.39 0.12 -3.36
CA GLY A 436 -7.28 0.41 -2.47
C GLY A 436 -5.91 0.01 -3.02
N ASN A 437 -5.74 -0.02 -4.34
CA ASN A 437 -4.49 -0.45 -4.95
C ASN A 437 -3.37 0.55 -4.67
N ALA A 438 -2.47 0.18 -3.75
CA ALA A 438 -1.22 0.90 -3.53
C ALA A 438 -0.12 0.47 -4.52
N VAL A 439 -0.39 -0.54 -5.35
CA VAL A 439 0.56 -1.14 -6.29
C VAL A 439 0.17 -0.75 -7.71
N GLY A 440 1.08 -0.17 -8.44
CA GLY A 440 0.90 0.33 -9.79
C GLY A 440 1.47 1.72 -9.94
N ASP A 441 1.45 2.24 -11.15
CA ASP A 441 1.74 3.63 -11.39
C ASP A 441 0.75 4.54 -10.63
N ARG A 442 1.15 5.77 -10.40
CA ARG A 442 0.40 6.74 -9.62
C ARG A 442 -1.01 7.00 -10.19
N GLU A 443 -1.20 6.76 -11.47
CA GLU A 443 -2.42 7.04 -12.22
C GLU A 443 -3.55 6.04 -11.95
N HIS A 444 -3.21 4.82 -11.52
CA HIS A 444 -4.16 3.71 -11.36
C HIS A 444 -4.54 3.39 -9.92
N ARG A 445 -4.05 4.16 -8.94
CA ARG A 445 -4.32 3.92 -7.52
C ARG A 445 -5.70 4.43 -7.12
N GLY A 446 -6.31 3.76 -6.15
CA GLY A 446 -7.53 4.24 -5.52
C GLY A 446 -8.74 4.33 -6.45
N ILE A 447 -8.78 3.52 -7.51
CA ILE A 447 -9.88 3.45 -8.49
C ILE A 447 -10.51 2.07 -8.47
N GLY A 448 -11.85 2.03 -8.55
CA GLY A 448 -12.64 0.82 -8.75
C GLY A 448 -13.75 1.07 -9.77
N ASN A 449 -14.32 -0.01 -10.29
CA ASN A 449 -15.26 0.05 -11.40
C ASN A 449 -16.73 -0.24 -11.02
N ILE A 450 -17.05 -0.33 -9.72
CA ILE A 450 -18.40 -0.72 -9.29
C ILE A 450 -19.24 0.52 -8.97
N ARG A 451 -20.42 0.59 -9.55
CA ARG A 451 -21.45 1.59 -9.29
C ARG A 451 -22.85 0.99 -9.38
N ASP A 452 -23.84 1.76 -8.99
CA ASP A 452 -25.23 1.40 -9.20
C ASP A 452 -25.76 1.76 -10.62
N SER A 453 -27.05 1.52 -10.85
CA SER A 453 -27.71 1.79 -12.12
C SER A 453 -28.47 3.11 -12.11
N ASP A 454 -28.18 4.03 -11.20
CA ASP A 454 -28.82 5.34 -11.16
C ASP A 454 -28.59 6.09 -12.48
N ARG A 455 -29.69 6.62 -13.03
CA ARG A 455 -29.67 7.40 -14.28
C ARG A 455 -29.71 8.89 -14.04
N TYR A 456 -29.52 9.32 -12.79
CA TYR A 456 -29.49 10.73 -12.47
C TYR A 456 -28.33 11.41 -13.19
N THR A 457 -28.58 12.58 -13.75
CA THR A 457 -27.58 13.33 -14.50
C THR A 457 -27.46 14.76 -13.99
N SER A 458 -26.31 15.37 -14.23
CA SER A 458 -25.96 16.72 -13.80
C SER A 458 -26.83 17.81 -14.47
N LEU A 459 -26.80 19.00 -13.93
CA LEU A 459 -27.32 20.20 -14.57
C LEU A 459 -26.40 20.68 -15.71
N TYR A 460 -25.12 20.54 -15.54
CA TYR A 460 -24.10 20.99 -16.47
C TYR A 460 -23.66 19.90 -17.44
N LEU A 461 -23.18 20.31 -18.61
CA LEU A 461 -22.59 19.42 -19.60
C LEU A 461 -21.08 19.31 -19.39
N TYR A 462 -20.54 18.14 -19.64
CA TYR A 462 -19.11 17.91 -19.67
C TYR A 462 -18.45 18.79 -20.74
N ALA A 463 -17.49 19.61 -20.35
CA ALA A 463 -16.79 20.50 -21.27
C ALA A 463 -15.70 19.77 -22.06
N ASP A 464 -15.34 20.28 -23.23
CA ASP A 464 -14.17 19.79 -23.96
C ASP A 464 -12.90 20.04 -23.13
N ASP A 465 -12.12 19.00 -22.90
CA ASP A 465 -10.90 18.97 -22.11
C ASP A 465 -9.64 18.64 -22.92
N THR A 466 -9.76 18.67 -24.25
CA THR A 466 -8.70 18.20 -25.16
C THR A 466 -7.35 18.89 -24.89
N ASN A 467 -7.40 20.17 -24.48
CA ASN A 467 -6.21 21.00 -24.23
C ASN A 467 -6.05 21.39 -22.75
N GLU A 468 -6.78 20.77 -21.83
CA GLU A 468 -6.68 21.13 -20.42
C GLU A 468 -5.36 20.60 -19.82
N THR A 469 -4.63 21.49 -19.15
CA THR A 469 -3.45 21.18 -18.36
C THR A 469 -3.57 21.85 -17.01
N SER A 470 -2.97 21.26 -15.97
CA SER A 470 -2.96 21.86 -14.64
C SER A 470 -2.03 23.07 -14.54
N SER A 471 -2.17 23.87 -13.48
CA SER A 471 -1.22 24.97 -13.16
C SER A 471 0.20 24.45 -12.93
N ALA A 472 0.36 23.17 -12.60
CA ALA A 472 1.65 22.50 -12.45
C ALA A 472 2.17 21.88 -13.76
N GLY A 473 1.43 22.01 -14.87
CA GLY A 473 1.78 21.44 -16.18
C GLY A 473 1.41 19.98 -16.34
N ASN A 474 0.65 19.39 -15.41
CA ASN A 474 0.15 18.01 -15.51
C ASN A 474 -0.95 17.91 -16.58
N THR A 475 -1.01 16.78 -17.27
CA THR A 475 -2.04 16.50 -18.30
C THR A 475 -3.20 15.71 -17.72
N VAL A 476 -4.30 15.65 -18.44
CA VAL A 476 -5.46 14.82 -18.10
C VAL A 476 -5.05 13.34 -18.15
N ASP A 477 -5.29 12.61 -17.06
CA ASP A 477 -4.89 11.20 -16.90
C ASP A 477 -5.81 10.24 -17.67
N TYR A 478 -7.10 10.45 -17.59
CA TYR A 478 -8.12 9.62 -18.25
C TYR A 478 -9.29 10.47 -18.74
N ARG A 479 -9.78 10.18 -19.94
CA ARG A 479 -10.98 10.83 -20.48
C ARG A 479 -12.19 9.91 -20.40
N PRO A 480 -13.18 10.25 -19.57
CA PRO A 480 -14.39 9.45 -19.41
C PRO A 480 -15.14 9.28 -20.72
N LYS A 481 -15.75 8.09 -20.87
CA LYS A 481 -16.53 7.71 -22.05
C LYS A 481 -17.92 7.22 -21.65
N THR A 482 -18.80 7.13 -22.62
CA THR A 482 -20.06 6.38 -22.50
C THR A 482 -19.79 4.88 -22.64
N ALA A 483 -20.81 4.05 -22.35
CA ALA A 483 -20.73 2.61 -22.57
C ALA A 483 -20.43 2.23 -24.03
N ASP A 484 -20.81 3.08 -24.98
CA ASP A 484 -20.56 2.89 -26.42
C ASP A 484 -19.16 3.40 -26.82
N GLY A 485 -18.35 3.86 -25.88
CA GLY A 485 -16.98 4.33 -26.09
C GLY A 485 -16.87 5.77 -26.60
N GLU A 486 -17.96 6.50 -26.68
CA GLU A 486 -17.94 7.92 -27.07
C GLU A 486 -17.52 8.83 -25.94
N SER A 487 -16.89 9.97 -26.25
CA SER A 487 -16.57 11.01 -25.27
C SER A 487 -17.80 11.53 -24.53
N LEU A 488 -17.63 11.92 -23.27
CA LEU A 488 -18.66 12.64 -22.50
C LEU A 488 -18.81 14.12 -22.91
N SER A 489 -17.90 14.67 -23.71
CA SER A 489 -17.95 16.07 -24.13
C SER A 489 -19.33 16.43 -24.75
N GLY A 490 -19.94 17.50 -24.22
CA GLY A 490 -21.28 17.93 -24.61
C GLY A 490 -22.43 17.09 -24.01
N LYS A 491 -22.16 16.10 -23.18
CA LYS A 491 -23.16 15.27 -22.48
C LYS A 491 -23.23 15.64 -21.01
N HIS A 492 -24.33 15.34 -20.33
CA HIS A 492 -24.43 15.49 -18.89
C HIS A 492 -23.50 14.52 -18.18
N TYR A 493 -22.92 14.94 -17.04
CA TYR A 493 -22.19 14.03 -16.17
C TYR A 493 -23.14 12.96 -15.61
N PRO A 494 -22.77 11.68 -15.64
CA PRO A 494 -23.54 10.65 -14.96
C PRO A 494 -23.33 10.78 -13.44
N LEU A 495 -24.42 10.90 -12.69
CA LEU A 495 -24.39 11.03 -11.24
C LEU A 495 -24.79 9.71 -10.55
N CYS A 496 -24.27 8.59 -11.04
CA CYS A 496 -24.43 7.28 -10.41
C CYS A 496 -23.80 7.27 -9.02
N ASN A 497 -24.29 6.39 -8.16
CA ASN A 497 -23.68 6.16 -6.85
C ASN A 497 -22.57 5.11 -6.99
N TRP A 498 -21.35 5.50 -6.69
CA TRP A 498 -20.18 4.64 -6.79
C TRP A 498 -19.93 3.89 -5.49
N ALA A 499 -19.36 2.68 -5.59
CA ALA A 499 -19.01 1.90 -4.43
C ALA A 499 -17.89 2.58 -3.64
N SER A 500 -18.06 2.62 -2.33
CA SER A 500 -17.04 3.12 -1.40
C SER A 500 -15.82 2.21 -1.37
N HIS A 501 -14.66 2.77 -1.04
CA HIS A 501 -13.47 1.99 -0.76
C HIS A 501 -13.74 0.99 0.36
N ALA A 502 -13.17 -0.21 0.25
CA ALA A 502 -13.30 -1.21 1.28
C ALA A 502 -11.96 -1.92 1.56
N TYR A 503 -11.72 -2.18 2.83
CA TYR A 503 -10.71 -3.10 3.32
C TYR A 503 -11.31 -3.91 4.46
N ARG A 504 -11.43 -5.23 4.28
CA ARG A 504 -12.05 -6.12 5.27
C ARG A 504 -11.15 -7.32 5.51
N GLU A 505 -10.96 -7.66 6.76
CA GLU A 505 -10.23 -8.86 7.19
C GLU A 505 -11.21 -9.88 7.78
N ILE A 506 -11.07 -11.13 7.37
CA ILE A 506 -11.94 -12.23 7.74
C ILE A 506 -11.04 -13.39 8.15
N ILE A 507 -11.31 -13.99 9.29
CA ILE A 507 -10.65 -15.24 9.68
C ILE A 507 -11.49 -16.40 9.16
N VAL A 508 -10.96 -17.09 8.16
CA VAL A 508 -11.55 -18.29 7.60
C VAL A 508 -11.05 -19.48 8.40
N SER A 509 -11.91 -20.13 9.11
CA SER A 509 -11.72 -21.31 10.01
C SER A 509 -10.28 -21.64 10.43
N ALA A 510 -10.03 -21.79 11.71
CA ALA A 510 -8.76 -22.28 12.18
C ALA A 510 -8.51 -23.70 11.63
N ILE A 511 -7.52 -23.85 10.78
CA ILE A 511 -7.02 -25.13 10.31
C ILE A 511 -5.80 -25.45 11.16
N PRO A 512 -5.95 -26.33 12.16
CA PRO A 512 -4.83 -26.64 13.03
C PRO A 512 -3.74 -27.41 12.25
N ALA A 513 -2.49 -27.08 12.54
CA ALA A 513 -1.40 -27.91 12.08
C ALA A 513 -1.52 -29.30 12.70
N THR A 514 -1.63 -30.32 11.86
CA THR A 514 -1.66 -31.73 12.28
C THR A 514 -0.26 -32.33 12.29
N ASP A 515 0.63 -31.77 11.51
CA ASP A 515 2.03 -32.18 11.38
C ASP A 515 2.90 -31.02 10.87
N PHE A 516 4.22 -31.19 10.85
CA PHE A 516 5.14 -30.19 10.30
C PHE A 516 6.44 -30.85 9.82
N THR A 517 7.18 -30.13 8.98
CA THR A 517 8.47 -30.57 8.47
C THR A 517 9.52 -29.49 8.76
N PRO A 518 10.48 -29.74 9.66
CA PRO A 518 11.61 -28.86 9.87
C PRO A 518 12.66 -29.05 8.79
N LYS A 519 13.27 -27.96 8.32
CA LYS A 519 14.35 -27.99 7.34
C LYS A 519 15.44 -26.99 7.74
N LEU A 520 16.68 -27.45 7.82
CA LEU A 520 17.84 -26.56 7.94
C LEU A 520 18.32 -26.11 6.56
N SER A 521 18.89 -24.91 6.48
CA SER A 521 19.45 -24.36 5.24
C SER A 521 20.65 -25.16 4.69
N GLY A 522 21.19 -26.11 5.46
CA GLY A 522 22.24 -27.03 5.06
C GLY A 522 22.16 -28.34 5.83
N SER A 523 22.65 -29.45 5.21
CA SER A 523 22.76 -30.76 5.88
C SER A 523 24.16 -31.04 6.45
N LYS A 524 25.12 -30.17 6.17
CA LYS A 524 26.50 -30.18 6.67
C LYS A 524 26.88 -28.79 7.13
N ALA A 525 27.68 -28.70 8.17
CA ALA A 525 28.18 -27.42 8.67
C ALA A 525 29.48 -27.58 9.45
N SER A 526 30.29 -26.54 9.51
CA SER A 526 31.52 -26.46 10.29
C SER A 526 31.28 -25.70 11.58
N VAL A 527 32.21 -25.80 12.52
CA VAL A 527 32.18 -24.99 13.73
C VAL A 527 32.20 -23.50 13.37
N GLY A 528 31.29 -22.73 13.93
CA GLY A 528 31.09 -21.31 13.64
C GLY A 528 29.98 -21.03 12.62
N ASP A 529 29.52 -22.02 11.84
CA ASP A 529 28.45 -21.84 10.89
C ASP A 529 27.09 -21.62 11.56
N ILE A 530 26.23 -20.81 10.91
CA ILE A 530 24.86 -20.53 11.32
C ILE A 530 23.91 -21.03 10.24
N LEU A 531 23.06 -21.97 10.60
CA LEU A 531 22.02 -22.53 9.73
C LEU A 531 20.66 -21.94 10.08
N THR A 532 19.88 -21.59 9.08
CA THR A 532 18.48 -21.15 9.27
C THR A 532 17.58 -22.39 9.36
N LEU A 533 16.74 -22.44 10.38
CA LEU A 533 15.70 -23.44 10.54
C LEU A 533 14.37 -22.93 9.99
N ASN A 534 13.89 -23.57 8.96
CA ASN A 534 12.58 -23.31 8.35
C ASN A 534 11.60 -24.41 8.74
N VAL A 535 10.31 -24.05 8.82
CA VAL A 535 9.24 -24.97 9.19
C VAL A 535 8.15 -24.88 8.12
N SER A 536 7.71 -26.03 7.62
CA SER A 536 6.53 -26.16 6.78
C SER A 536 5.48 -26.98 7.51
N TYR A 537 4.25 -26.49 7.60
CA TYR A 537 3.16 -27.17 8.31
C TYR A 537 2.33 -28.05 7.39
N ILE A 538 1.64 -29.03 7.98
CA ILE A 538 0.71 -29.91 7.30
C ILE A 538 -0.65 -29.86 8.04
N PRO A 539 -1.72 -29.52 7.36
CA PRO A 539 -1.76 -29.13 5.94
C PRO A 539 -1.00 -27.82 5.70
N ALA A 540 -0.57 -27.57 4.46
CA ALA A 540 0.26 -26.39 4.12
C ALA A 540 -0.43 -25.05 4.42
N ASN A 541 -1.76 -25.07 4.53
CA ASN A 541 -2.61 -23.93 4.88
C ASN A 541 -3.00 -23.89 6.37
N ALA A 542 -2.32 -24.65 7.23
CA ALA A 542 -2.53 -24.56 8.67
C ALA A 542 -2.32 -23.12 9.16
N ASN A 543 -3.26 -22.60 9.95
CA ASN A 543 -3.26 -21.25 10.48
C ASN A 543 -3.40 -21.17 12.01
N SER A 544 -3.43 -22.32 12.66
CA SER A 544 -3.53 -22.46 14.12
C SER A 544 -2.69 -23.62 14.63
N GLY A 545 -2.35 -23.64 15.91
CA GLY A 545 -1.52 -24.68 16.49
C GLY A 545 -0.11 -24.71 15.88
N LEU A 546 0.43 -23.56 15.50
CA LEU A 546 1.73 -23.42 14.82
C LEU A 546 2.93 -23.35 15.80
N GLY A 547 2.66 -23.35 17.10
CA GLY A 547 3.69 -23.31 18.10
C GLY A 547 4.56 -24.57 18.08
N VAL A 548 5.87 -24.43 17.86
CA VAL A 548 6.84 -25.53 17.93
C VAL A 548 7.87 -25.24 19.02
N THR A 549 7.96 -26.17 19.97
CA THR A 549 9.01 -26.12 21.00
C THR A 549 10.22 -26.89 20.49
N TRP A 550 11.39 -26.25 20.51
CA TRP A 550 12.60 -26.82 19.93
C TRP A 550 13.60 -27.30 20.95
N LYS A 551 14.25 -28.42 20.67
CA LYS A 551 15.31 -29.01 21.44
C LYS A 551 16.48 -29.41 20.54
N VAL A 552 17.69 -29.06 20.93
CA VAL A 552 18.94 -29.52 20.31
C VAL A 552 19.46 -30.75 21.04
N SER A 553 19.91 -31.76 20.34
CA SER A 553 20.40 -33.04 20.92
C SER A 553 21.62 -32.86 21.80
N ASP A 554 22.47 -31.87 21.49
CA ASP A 554 23.69 -31.59 22.23
C ASP A 554 23.99 -30.09 22.26
N SER A 555 23.73 -29.43 23.39
CA SER A 555 23.91 -28.01 23.56
C SER A 555 25.40 -27.56 23.63
N THR A 556 26.33 -28.50 23.73
CA THR A 556 27.77 -28.21 23.67
C THR A 556 28.23 -28.12 22.21
N LYS A 557 27.51 -28.76 21.28
CA LYS A 557 27.82 -28.80 19.85
C LYS A 557 27.08 -27.75 19.05
N ALA A 558 25.86 -27.37 19.47
CA ALA A 558 25.10 -26.36 18.77
C ALA A 558 24.09 -25.64 19.69
N LYS A 559 23.73 -24.42 19.31
CA LYS A 559 22.73 -23.58 19.99
C LYS A 559 21.71 -23.10 18.99
N LEU A 560 20.42 -23.28 19.32
CA LEU A 560 19.32 -22.76 18.50
C LEU A 560 18.68 -21.55 19.17
N GLU A 561 18.70 -20.39 18.51
CA GLU A 561 18.08 -19.15 18.97
C GLU A 561 17.43 -18.44 17.77
N ASN A 562 16.19 -17.97 17.94
CA ASN A 562 15.45 -17.21 16.91
C ASN A 562 15.47 -17.87 15.52
N GLY A 563 15.31 -19.21 15.47
CA GLY A 563 15.32 -19.94 14.21
C GLY A 563 16.70 -20.10 13.55
N LYS A 564 17.78 -19.77 14.27
CA LYS A 564 19.17 -19.91 13.81
C LYS A 564 19.90 -20.94 14.64
N LEU A 565 20.43 -21.98 13.99
CA LEU A 565 21.27 -23.01 14.62
C LEU A 565 22.75 -22.66 14.41
N THR A 566 23.43 -22.31 15.47
CA THR A 566 24.89 -22.04 15.48
C THR A 566 25.65 -23.29 15.89
N ILE A 567 26.64 -23.71 15.13
CA ILE A 567 27.52 -24.82 15.45
C ILE A 567 28.63 -24.32 16.36
N LEU A 568 28.70 -24.85 17.59
CA LEU A 568 29.65 -24.41 18.61
C LEU A 568 30.88 -25.32 18.73
N GLY A 569 30.77 -26.60 18.34
CA GLY A 569 31.81 -27.59 18.45
C GLY A 569 31.39 -28.96 17.94
N GLY A 570 32.29 -29.94 17.96
CA GLY A 570 32.05 -31.33 17.59
C GLY A 570 33.18 -31.92 16.76
N GLY A 571 33.22 -33.23 16.65
CA GLY A 571 34.17 -33.99 15.81
C GLY A 571 33.62 -34.13 14.37
N ASN A 572 34.54 -34.51 13.46
CA ASN A 572 34.17 -34.78 12.08
C ASN A 572 33.14 -35.92 11.98
N ASN A 573 32.06 -35.73 11.25
CA ASN A 573 30.91 -36.64 11.15
C ASN A 573 30.03 -36.72 12.40
N ASP A 574 30.24 -35.91 13.41
CA ASP A 574 29.28 -35.77 14.50
C ASP A 574 27.95 -35.22 13.93
N THR A 575 26.85 -35.69 14.49
CA THR A 575 25.53 -35.26 14.09
C THR A 575 24.86 -34.47 15.19
N VAL A 576 24.36 -33.28 14.88
CA VAL A 576 23.47 -32.53 15.76
C VAL A 576 22.05 -32.67 15.20
N THR A 577 21.10 -33.08 16.05
CA THR A 577 19.70 -33.19 15.72
C THR A 577 18.91 -32.10 16.42
N VAL A 578 18.08 -31.40 15.67
CA VAL A 578 17.11 -30.43 16.18
C VAL A 578 15.75 -31.11 16.12
N THR A 579 15.13 -31.28 17.28
CA THR A 579 13.78 -31.86 17.40
C THR A 579 12.80 -30.78 17.79
N GLY A 580 11.73 -30.65 17.02
CA GLY A 580 10.59 -29.78 17.31
C GLY A 580 9.41 -30.61 17.79
N THR A 581 8.70 -30.11 18.79
CA THR A 581 7.41 -30.66 19.27
C THR A 581 6.33 -29.62 18.99
N LEU A 582 5.38 -29.98 18.12
CA LEU A 582 4.22 -29.15 17.81
C LEU A 582 3.26 -29.11 19.02
N GLU A 583 2.41 -28.13 19.14
CA GLU A 583 1.45 -27.96 20.25
C GLU A 583 0.54 -29.20 20.45
N ASN A 584 0.24 -29.94 19.39
CA ASN A 584 -0.54 -31.18 19.45
C ASN A 584 0.28 -32.41 19.87
N GLY A 585 1.57 -32.24 20.20
CA GLY A 585 2.47 -33.30 20.65
C GLY A 585 3.20 -34.05 19.53
N VAL A 586 3.00 -33.72 18.27
CA VAL A 586 3.72 -34.32 17.14
C VAL A 586 5.18 -33.87 17.16
N GLU A 587 6.12 -34.82 17.10
CA GLU A 587 7.54 -34.52 17.04
C GLU A 587 8.14 -34.76 15.66
N ARG A 588 8.98 -33.84 15.21
CA ARG A 588 9.76 -33.96 13.97
C ARG A 588 11.18 -33.47 14.21
N SER A 589 12.11 -34.09 13.51
CA SER A 589 13.53 -33.77 13.67
C SER A 589 14.21 -33.52 12.34
N VAL A 590 15.23 -32.71 12.38
CA VAL A 590 16.16 -32.47 11.27
C VAL A 590 17.57 -32.51 11.82
N SER A 591 18.50 -33.05 11.07
CA SER A 591 19.88 -33.22 11.51
C SER A 591 20.86 -32.53 10.59
N VAL A 592 21.98 -32.07 11.19
CA VAL A 592 23.13 -31.54 10.48
C VAL A 592 24.36 -32.32 10.88
N THR A 593 25.21 -32.67 9.92
CA THR A 593 26.50 -33.34 10.16
C THR A 593 27.59 -32.28 10.28
N ILE A 594 28.35 -32.36 11.39
CA ILE A 594 29.51 -31.49 11.59
C ILE A 594 30.67 -32.01 10.74
N VAL A 595 31.21 -31.14 9.93
CA VAL A 595 32.40 -31.41 9.11
C VAL A 595 33.56 -30.67 9.73
N VAL A 596 34.43 -31.44 10.40
CA VAL A 596 35.74 -30.94 10.79
C VAL A 596 36.69 -31.40 9.70
N SER A 597 37.04 -30.49 8.86
CA SER A 597 38.03 -30.72 7.80
C SER A 597 39.41 -30.44 8.35
N ASP A 598 40.37 -31.28 8.09
CA ASP A 598 41.78 -30.93 8.21
C ASP A 598 42.13 -29.76 7.24
N ASN A 599 41.24 -29.49 6.30
CA ASN A 599 41.25 -28.32 5.44
C ASN A 599 40.36 -27.22 6.00
N PRO A 600 40.91 -26.11 6.53
CA PRO A 600 40.12 -24.99 7.10
C PRO A 600 39.24 -24.30 6.09
N TYR A 601 39.43 -24.59 4.80
CA TYR A 601 38.67 -23.97 3.69
C TYR A 601 37.57 -24.87 3.12
N ALA A 602 37.34 -26.07 3.67
CA ALA A 602 36.41 -27.04 3.13
C ALA A 602 34.93 -26.58 3.14
N ALA A 603 34.58 -25.54 3.91
CA ALA A 603 33.25 -24.95 3.94
C ALA A 603 32.97 -24.02 2.76
N TYR A 604 33.99 -23.67 1.99
CA TYR A 604 33.87 -22.83 0.82
C TYR A 604 33.69 -23.68 -0.44
N TYR A 605 32.98 -23.14 -1.44
CA TYR A 605 33.02 -23.69 -2.79
C TYR A 605 34.40 -23.49 -3.42
N GLY A 606 35.00 -22.32 -3.19
CA GLY A 606 36.36 -22.01 -3.53
C GLY A 606 36.96 -21.01 -2.57
N TYR A 607 38.23 -21.19 -2.24
CA TYR A 607 39.04 -20.26 -1.45
C TYR A 607 40.43 -20.17 -2.06
N TRP A 608 40.85 -18.95 -2.38
CA TRP A 608 42.16 -18.64 -2.98
C TRP A 608 42.93 -17.69 -2.06
N ASP A 609 44.07 -18.15 -1.56
CA ASP A 609 45.02 -17.34 -0.81
C ASP A 609 46.15 -16.95 -1.73
N PHE A 610 46.26 -15.66 -1.99
CA PHE A 610 47.28 -15.10 -2.88
C PHE A 610 48.56 -14.68 -2.16
N THR A 611 48.58 -14.77 -0.80
CA THR A 611 49.72 -14.30 0.01
C THR A 611 50.88 -15.29 0.11
N GLY A 612 50.66 -16.55 -0.18
CA GLY A 612 51.66 -17.64 -0.04
C GLY A 612 52.58 -17.87 -1.27
N GLY A 613 52.59 -16.95 -2.24
CA GLY A 613 53.30 -17.18 -3.50
C GLY A 613 54.75 -16.66 -3.54
N SER A 614 55.65 -17.38 -4.19
CA SER A 614 56.93 -16.81 -4.64
C SER A 614 56.74 -16.02 -5.94
N ALA A 615 57.55 -14.98 -6.18
CA ALA A 615 57.51 -14.13 -7.38
C ALA A 615 57.81 -14.93 -8.65
N ALA A 616 56.91 -15.75 -9.09
CA ALA A 616 56.96 -16.47 -10.37
C ALA A 616 55.65 -16.24 -11.10
N ASN A 617 55.71 -15.97 -12.40
CA ASN A 617 54.54 -15.92 -13.28
C ASN A 617 53.80 -17.24 -13.22
N LYS A 618 52.73 -17.30 -12.43
CA LYS A 618 51.83 -18.44 -12.39
C LYS A 618 50.59 -18.09 -13.20
N THR A 619 50.20 -18.99 -14.06
CA THR A 619 48.98 -18.86 -14.85
C THR A 619 47.74 -19.29 -14.07
N THR A 620 47.92 -19.99 -12.95
CA THR A 620 46.81 -20.47 -12.10
C THR A 620 47.14 -20.30 -10.60
N VAL A 621 46.12 -20.14 -9.78
CA VAL A 621 46.21 -20.14 -8.32
C VAL A 621 45.37 -21.27 -7.78
N LYS A 622 45.89 -21.97 -6.79
CA LYS A 622 45.26 -23.15 -6.20
C LYS A 622 44.04 -22.79 -5.39
N ASN A 623 42.93 -23.45 -5.67
CA ASN A 623 41.74 -23.43 -4.82
C ASN A 623 41.99 -24.30 -3.58
N LEU A 624 42.20 -23.69 -2.42
CA LEU A 624 42.46 -24.37 -1.17
C LEU A 624 41.25 -25.17 -0.64
N ALA A 625 40.05 -24.84 -1.06
CA ALA A 625 38.84 -25.59 -0.68
C ALA A 625 38.80 -26.97 -1.35
N THR A 626 39.19 -27.05 -2.62
CA THR A 626 39.12 -28.29 -3.39
C THR A 626 40.50 -28.92 -3.65
N ASN A 627 41.55 -28.18 -3.32
CA ASN A 627 42.96 -28.58 -3.60
C ASN A 627 43.25 -28.67 -5.10
N LYS A 628 42.52 -27.95 -5.96
CA LYS A 628 42.65 -27.92 -7.41
C LYS A 628 43.13 -26.56 -7.92
N ASP A 629 43.79 -26.55 -9.06
CA ASP A 629 44.17 -25.32 -9.79
C ASP A 629 43.02 -24.96 -10.73
N ASP A 630 41.96 -24.32 -10.23
CA ASP A 630 40.73 -24.00 -10.97
C ASP A 630 40.48 -22.50 -11.17
N SER A 631 41.41 -21.63 -10.78
CA SER A 631 41.40 -20.22 -11.11
C SER A 631 42.55 -19.91 -12.11
N ILE A 632 42.26 -19.01 -13.02
CA ILE A 632 43.18 -18.66 -14.12
C ILE A 632 43.46 -17.18 -14.09
N LEU A 633 44.72 -16.80 -14.07
CA LEU A 633 45.18 -15.44 -14.32
C LEU A 633 44.99 -15.13 -15.81
N VAL A 634 44.24 -14.07 -16.10
CA VAL A 634 44.00 -13.66 -17.47
C VAL A 634 44.45 -12.22 -17.70
N ASN A 635 45.03 -12.00 -18.87
CA ASN A 635 45.22 -10.69 -19.44
C ASN A 635 44.26 -10.54 -20.62
N VAL A 636 43.37 -9.52 -20.57
CA VAL A 636 42.39 -9.34 -21.64
C VAL A 636 42.97 -8.68 -22.88
N ASN A 637 44.11 -7.97 -22.73
CA ASN A 637 44.72 -7.21 -23.85
C ASN A 637 46.24 -7.34 -23.97
N GLY A 638 46.88 -8.31 -23.31
CA GLY A 638 48.34 -8.40 -23.37
C GLY A 638 48.93 -9.73 -22.88
N THR A 639 50.20 -9.79 -22.68
CA THR A 639 50.96 -11.01 -22.40
C THR A 639 51.21 -11.27 -20.91
N GLU A 640 50.99 -10.31 -20.03
CA GLU A 640 51.25 -10.46 -18.59
C GLU A 640 49.96 -10.31 -17.78
N SER A 641 49.71 -11.29 -16.91
CA SER A 641 48.49 -11.36 -16.13
C SER A 641 48.65 -10.89 -14.67
N GLY A 642 49.85 -10.57 -14.24
CA GLY A 642 50.20 -10.22 -12.88
C GLY A 642 51.28 -11.17 -12.32
N TYR A 643 51.69 -10.93 -11.07
CA TYR A 643 52.67 -11.75 -10.39
C TYR A 643 52.33 -11.90 -8.90
N LEU A 644 52.68 -13.06 -8.38
CA LEU A 644 52.51 -13.35 -6.96
C LEU A 644 53.74 -12.88 -6.16
N THR A 645 53.48 -12.21 -5.05
CA THR A 645 54.51 -11.82 -4.08
C THR A 645 54.15 -12.39 -2.72
N GLY A 646 54.99 -12.15 -1.70
CA GLY A 646 54.65 -12.53 -0.30
C GLY A 646 53.42 -11.79 0.24
N ASP A 647 53.08 -10.62 -0.31
CA ASP A 647 51.99 -9.79 0.08
C ASP A 647 50.68 -10.10 -0.65
N GLY A 648 50.71 -10.86 -1.75
CA GLY A 648 49.55 -11.21 -2.55
C GLY A 648 49.80 -11.24 -4.05
N LEU A 649 48.73 -11.29 -4.86
CA LEU A 649 48.76 -11.20 -6.30
C LEU A 649 48.67 -9.75 -6.74
N THR A 650 49.75 -9.19 -7.24
CA THR A 650 49.76 -7.85 -7.83
C THR A 650 49.25 -7.92 -9.28
N LEU A 651 48.14 -7.23 -9.56
CA LEU A 651 47.54 -7.15 -10.88
C LEU A 651 48.33 -6.18 -11.77
N ALA A 652 48.80 -6.67 -12.89
CA ALA A 652 49.34 -5.82 -13.97
C ALA A 652 48.22 -5.01 -14.65
N ALA A 653 48.57 -4.04 -15.46
CA ALA A 653 47.61 -3.31 -16.27
C ALA A 653 46.74 -4.29 -17.09
N ASN A 654 45.43 -4.13 -17.04
CA ASN A 654 44.45 -4.97 -17.74
C ASN A 654 44.45 -6.45 -17.34
N SER A 655 44.77 -6.76 -16.09
CA SER A 655 44.81 -8.13 -15.57
C SER A 655 43.69 -8.41 -14.60
N ALA A 656 43.28 -9.67 -14.55
CA ALA A 656 42.22 -10.15 -13.65
C ALA A 656 42.42 -11.64 -13.33
N VAL A 657 41.72 -12.12 -12.28
CA VAL A 657 41.62 -13.55 -11.96
C VAL A 657 40.30 -14.08 -12.52
N LYS A 658 40.38 -15.12 -13.36
CA LYS A 658 39.21 -15.80 -13.91
C LYS A 658 38.94 -17.09 -13.14
N ILE A 659 37.71 -17.23 -12.63
CA ILE A 659 37.24 -18.44 -11.95
C ILE A 659 36.12 -19.04 -12.80
N PRO A 660 36.27 -20.29 -13.29
CA PRO A 660 35.27 -20.93 -14.14
C PRO A 660 33.93 -21.13 -13.40
N VAL A 661 32.84 -20.80 -14.07
CA VAL A 661 31.48 -21.17 -13.60
C VAL A 661 31.17 -22.55 -14.14
N VAL A 662 30.95 -23.50 -13.24
CA VAL A 662 30.61 -24.89 -13.58
C VAL A 662 29.27 -25.29 -13.01
N SER A 663 28.68 -26.35 -13.57
CA SER A 663 27.33 -26.82 -13.17
C SER A 663 27.20 -27.15 -11.66
N GLY A 664 28.27 -27.58 -11.00
CA GLY A 664 28.33 -27.90 -9.57
C GLY A 664 28.42 -26.67 -8.64
N MET A 665 28.55 -25.45 -9.17
CA MET A 665 28.53 -24.22 -8.36
C MET A 665 27.15 -24.03 -7.75
N PRO A 666 27.04 -23.55 -6.49
CA PRO A 666 25.73 -23.27 -5.86
C PRO A 666 24.84 -22.35 -6.70
N ASP A 667 23.50 -22.46 -6.52
CA ASP A 667 22.51 -21.63 -7.25
C ASP A 667 22.42 -20.21 -6.69
N GLY A 668 22.86 -19.98 -5.46
CA GLY A 668 23.09 -18.66 -4.86
C GLY A 668 24.49 -18.65 -4.24
N ILE A 669 25.20 -17.53 -4.33
CA ILE A 669 26.60 -17.43 -3.93
C ILE A 669 26.92 -16.14 -3.18
N GLU A 670 27.89 -16.23 -2.28
CA GLU A 670 28.64 -15.10 -1.76
C GLU A 670 30.04 -15.11 -2.34
N ILE A 671 30.45 -14.00 -2.96
CA ILE A 671 31.81 -13.77 -3.45
C ILE A 671 32.44 -12.74 -2.53
N TYR A 672 33.63 -13.02 -2.05
CA TYR A 672 34.41 -12.12 -1.22
C TYR A 672 35.78 -11.89 -1.86
N MET A 673 36.26 -10.66 -1.73
CA MET A 673 37.59 -10.26 -2.21
C MET A 673 38.24 -9.34 -1.18
N ASP A 674 39.44 -9.70 -0.80
CA ASP A 674 40.34 -8.94 0.07
C ASP A 674 41.51 -8.41 -0.77
N PHE A 675 41.71 -7.08 -0.80
CA PHE A 675 42.67 -6.46 -1.70
C PHE A 675 43.20 -5.11 -1.20
N THR A 676 44.34 -4.70 -1.67
CA THR A 676 44.92 -3.37 -1.42
C THR A 676 45.07 -2.61 -2.72
N LEU A 677 44.59 -1.38 -2.76
CA LEU A 677 44.72 -0.46 -3.88
C LEU A 677 46.09 0.22 -3.88
N PRO A 678 46.67 0.54 -5.05
CA PRO A 678 47.93 1.25 -5.14
C PRO A 678 47.80 2.68 -4.62
N ALA A 679 48.82 3.15 -3.90
CA ALA A 679 48.84 4.47 -3.25
C ALA A 679 48.70 5.67 -4.20
N SER A 680 48.94 5.48 -5.50
CA SER A 680 48.83 6.51 -6.53
C SER A 680 47.38 6.88 -6.93
N LEU A 681 46.35 6.23 -6.34
CA LEU A 681 44.96 6.34 -6.78
C LEU A 681 44.08 7.17 -5.83
N TYR A 682 44.68 8.03 -5.08
CA TYR A 682 43.92 8.95 -4.21
C TYR A 682 43.08 9.91 -5.08
N GLY A 683 41.79 9.99 -4.84
CA GLY A 683 40.86 10.91 -5.56
C GLY A 683 40.28 10.30 -6.84
N ASP A 684 40.12 11.09 -7.88
CA ASP A 684 39.42 10.77 -9.16
C ASP A 684 39.91 9.55 -9.93
N GLY A 685 41.05 8.94 -9.55
CA GLY A 685 41.62 7.78 -10.21
C GLY A 685 40.83 6.46 -10.08
N LEU A 686 39.81 6.44 -9.21
CA LEU A 686 38.94 5.28 -8.98
C LEU A 686 37.64 5.29 -9.79
N SER A 687 37.38 6.36 -10.52
CA SER A 687 36.21 6.41 -11.40
C SER A 687 36.31 5.32 -12.47
N ASN A 688 35.19 4.67 -12.76
CA ASN A 688 35.05 3.70 -13.84
C ASN A 688 35.96 2.47 -13.69
N LYS A 689 36.06 1.88 -12.50
CA LYS A 689 36.89 0.69 -12.24
C LYS A 689 36.00 -0.51 -11.91
N GLY A 690 36.30 -1.66 -12.48
CA GLY A 690 35.64 -2.93 -12.23
C GLY A 690 36.36 -3.75 -11.16
N PHE A 691 35.59 -4.48 -10.34
CA PHE A 691 36.13 -5.34 -9.29
C PHE A 691 35.68 -6.79 -9.42
N ILE A 692 34.41 -7.03 -9.71
CA ILE A 692 33.85 -8.37 -9.92
C ILE A 692 32.97 -8.34 -11.17
N SER A 693 33.15 -9.32 -12.05
CA SER A 693 32.24 -9.51 -13.19
C SER A 693 31.80 -10.95 -13.31
N LEU A 694 30.57 -11.15 -13.75
CA LEU A 694 30.08 -12.41 -14.31
C LEU A 694 30.21 -12.28 -15.84
N ALA A 695 30.94 -13.16 -16.47
CA ALA A 695 31.31 -13.02 -17.89
C ALA A 695 30.91 -14.24 -18.73
N LYS A 696 30.67 -14.03 -20.02
CA LYS A 696 30.53 -15.06 -21.03
C LYS A 696 31.49 -14.78 -22.18
N GLY A 697 32.50 -15.63 -22.34
CA GLY A 697 33.59 -15.37 -23.28
C GLY A 697 34.34 -14.10 -22.87
N THR A 698 34.37 -13.09 -23.74
CA THR A 698 34.95 -11.77 -23.49
C THR A 698 33.95 -10.71 -23.09
N ALA A 699 32.65 -11.02 -23.07
CA ALA A 699 31.58 -10.10 -22.72
C ALA A 699 31.20 -10.21 -21.23
N ASN A 700 30.97 -9.07 -20.57
CA ASN A 700 30.40 -9.05 -19.21
C ASN A 700 28.90 -9.23 -19.29
N VAL A 701 28.37 -10.14 -18.46
CA VAL A 701 26.93 -10.34 -18.29
C VAL A 701 26.42 -9.48 -17.15
N LEU A 702 27.24 -9.35 -16.10
CA LEU A 702 26.96 -8.50 -14.93
C LEU A 702 28.30 -8.06 -14.36
N ALA A 703 28.45 -6.80 -14.03
CA ALA A 703 29.71 -6.27 -13.47
C ALA A 703 29.43 -5.33 -12.28
N PHE A 704 30.31 -5.40 -11.30
CA PHE A 704 30.26 -4.61 -10.07
C PHE A 704 31.51 -3.76 -9.96
N GLY A 705 31.33 -2.47 -9.77
CA GLY A 705 32.43 -1.54 -9.72
C GLY A 705 32.08 -0.13 -9.34
N SER A 706 32.89 0.83 -9.73
CA SER A 706 32.69 2.26 -9.50
C SER A 706 32.13 2.97 -10.74
N GLU A 707 31.37 4.03 -10.55
CA GLU A 707 30.70 4.77 -11.61
C GLU A 707 31.62 5.48 -12.63
N LEU A 708 31.07 5.75 -13.82
CA LEU A 708 31.73 6.46 -14.96
C LEU A 708 32.05 7.94 -14.70
N TYR A 709 31.41 8.58 -13.72
CA TYR A 709 31.56 10.01 -13.43
C TYR A 709 32.39 10.24 -12.17
N SER A 710 32.80 11.48 -11.95
CA SER A 710 33.78 11.96 -10.98
C SER A 710 33.59 11.59 -9.50
N TYR A 711 32.60 10.76 -9.18
CA TYR A 711 32.24 10.48 -7.79
C TYR A 711 32.35 9.02 -7.37
N ALA A 712 33.04 8.15 -8.02
CA ALA A 712 33.35 6.76 -7.61
C ALA A 712 32.20 6.03 -6.85
N TRP A 713 30.96 6.20 -7.26
CA TRP A 713 29.81 5.56 -6.62
C TRP A 713 29.77 4.08 -6.98
N PRO A 714 29.30 3.20 -6.07
CA PRO A 714 29.12 1.79 -6.37
C PRO A 714 28.07 1.65 -7.49
N SER A 715 28.43 0.90 -8.49
CA SER A 715 27.58 0.71 -9.67
C SER A 715 27.53 -0.75 -10.08
N ILE A 716 26.36 -1.17 -10.55
CA ILE A 716 26.16 -2.44 -11.22
C ILE A 716 25.88 -2.16 -12.68
N TYR A 717 26.51 -2.96 -13.52
CA TYR A 717 26.30 -2.95 -14.95
C TYR A 717 25.84 -4.34 -15.37
N GLY A 718 24.67 -4.43 -15.99
CA GLY A 718 24.14 -5.69 -16.50
C GLY A 718 23.64 -5.55 -17.92
N ILE A 719 23.62 -6.63 -18.67
CA ILE A 719 22.99 -6.67 -19.97
C ILE A 719 21.55 -7.09 -19.76
N ALA A 720 20.59 -6.20 -20.06
CA ALA A 720 19.17 -6.52 -20.02
C ALA A 720 18.82 -7.60 -21.06
N GLU A 721 17.82 -8.41 -20.79
CA GLU A 721 17.39 -9.47 -21.70
C GLU A 721 17.05 -8.88 -23.09
N GLY A 722 17.69 -9.41 -24.12
CA GLY A 722 17.56 -8.95 -25.50
C GLY A 722 18.42 -7.76 -25.92
N LYS A 723 19.28 -7.21 -25.03
CA LYS A 723 20.25 -6.15 -25.34
C LYS A 723 21.67 -6.71 -25.49
N THR A 724 22.43 -6.17 -26.43
CA THR A 724 23.79 -6.64 -26.75
C THR A 724 24.90 -5.63 -26.45
N ALA A 725 24.53 -4.37 -26.09
CA ALA A 725 25.46 -3.30 -25.84
C ALA A 725 25.46 -2.88 -24.36
N GLU A 726 26.65 -2.77 -23.78
CA GLU A 726 26.86 -2.37 -22.39
C GLU A 726 26.35 -0.96 -22.09
N ALA A 727 26.35 -0.06 -23.07
CA ALA A 727 25.82 1.30 -22.95
C ALA A 727 24.30 1.35 -22.67
N ASP A 728 23.56 0.28 -22.99
CA ASP A 728 22.10 0.20 -22.84
C ASP A 728 21.68 -0.30 -21.47
N CYS A 729 22.62 -0.64 -20.57
CA CYS A 729 22.37 -1.45 -19.38
C CYS A 729 23.00 -0.91 -18.10
N ALA A 730 23.36 0.36 -18.06
CA ALA A 730 23.97 0.97 -16.87
C ALA A 730 22.91 1.26 -15.80
N TRP A 731 22.97 0.53 -14.69
CA TRP A 731 22.18 0.82 -13.49
C TRP A 731 23.01 1.60 -12.49
N ARG A 732 22.49 2.73 -12.07
CA ARG A 732 23.12 3.55 -11.05
C ARG A 732 22.41 3.36 -9.73
N TRP A 733 23.17 3.25 -8.66
CA TRP A 733 22.63 3.41 -7.32
C TRP A 733 22.93 4.79 -6.79
N ALA A 734 21.88 5.52 -6.56
CA ALA A 734 21.95 6.82 -5.91
C ALA A 734 21.37 6.83 -4.49
N THR A 735 20.60 5.81 -4.11
CA THR A 735 19.95 5.79 -2.78
C THR A 735 19.85 4.36 -2.26
N ASP A 736 19.96 4.20 -0.96
CA ASP A 736 19.58 3.00 -0.26
C ASP A 736 18.06 2.75 -0.39
N ALA A 737 17.64 1.51 -0.27
CA ALA A 737 16.22 1.12 -0.35
C ALA A 737 15.34 1.73 0.77
N GLY A 738 15.92 2.47 1.71
CA GLY A 738 15.24 3.11 2.85
C GLY A 738 15.09 4.61 2.74
N GLY A 739 15.61 5.24 1.65
CA GLY A 739 15.53 6.70 1.51
C GLY A 739 16.40 7.46 2.51
N THR A 740 17.16 6.80 3.34
CA THR A 740 18.21 7.38 4.15
C THR A 740 19.38 7.63 3.23
N SER A 741 19.57 8.86 2.84
CA SER A 741 20.86 9.32 2.35
C SER A 741 21.89 8.90 3.40
N LEU A 742 22.65 7.86 3.15
CA LEU A 742 23.89 7.59 3.87
C LEU A 742 24.82 8.75 3.47
N GLY A 743 24.65 9.88 4.13
CA GLY A 743 25.19 11.18 3.82
C GLY A 743 26.54 11.09 3.11
N ASN A 744 26.60 11.49 1.84
CA ASN A 744 27.78 11.53 0.97
C ASN A 744 28.69 10.28 1.05
N THR A 745 28.13 9.10 1.26
CA THR A 745 28.90 7.86 1.24
C THR A 745 29.17 7.49 -0.23
N TYR A 746 30.13 8.20 -0.78
CA TYR A 746 30.99 7.64 -1.83
C TYR A 746 31.44 6.24 -1.41
N MET A 747 31.70 5.34 -2.37
CA MET A 747 32.53 4.18 -2.07
C MET A 747 33.78 4.74 -1.38
N TRP A 748 33.77 4.68 -0.06
CA TRP A 748 34.84 5.29 0.74
C TRP A 748 36.08 4.43 0.61
N TRP A 749 36.78 4.72 -0.42
CA TRP A 749 38.21 4.45 -0.49
C TRP A 749 38.90 5.43 0.48
N GLY A 750 38.48 5.34 1.75
CA GLY A 750 38.80 6.36 2.71
C GLY A 750 40.29 6.59 2.79
N ALA A 751 40.65 7.84 2.95
CA ALA A 751 41.99 8.35 3.15
C ALA A 751 42.85 7.58 4.15
N GLU A 752 42.26 6.68 4.91
CA GLU A 752 42.86 6.00 6.05
C GLU A 752 43.30 4.57 5.75
N SER A 753 42.80 3.90 4.70
CA SER A 753 43.27 2.57 4.31
C SER A 753 43.00 2.24 2.86
N LEU A 754 44.10 1.90 2.15
CA LEU A 754 44.02 1.35 0.82
C LEU A 754 43.61 -0.14 0.82
N HIS A 755 43.62 -0.77 2.00
CA HIS A 755 43.21 -2.14 2.20
C HIS A 755 41.68 -2.22 2.32
N GLN A 756 41.07 -2.97 1.46
CA GLN A 756 39.63 -3.05 1.27
C GLN A 756 39.13 -4.48 1.25
N HIS A 757 37.91 -4.66 1.76
CA HIS A 757 37.17 -5.91 1.64
C HIS A 757 35.89 -5.66 0.84
N LEU A 758 35.60 -6.52 -0.10
CA LEU A 758 34.40 -6.46 -0.92
C LEU A 758 33.63 -7.77 -0.80
N ARG A 759 32.33 -7.67 -0.63
CA ARG A 759 31.43 -8.82 -0.55
C ARG A 759 30.24 -8.61 -1.49
N LEU A 760 30.01 -9.60 -2.33
CA LEU A 760 28.86 -9.64 -3.23
C LEU A 760 28.04 -10.90 -2.94
N ARG A 761 26.79 -10.72 -2.57
CA ARG A 761 25.83 -11.79 -2.35
C ARG A 761 24.81 -11.78 -3.47
N LEU A 762 24.63 -12.92 -4.08
CA LEU A 762 23.70 -13.12 -5.18
C LEU A 762 22.71 -14.22 -4.80
N ASN A 763 21.46 -13.84 -4.56
CA ASN A 763 20.42 -14.80 -4.19
C ASN A 763 20.08 -15.75 -5.35
N THR A 764 19.49 -16.89 -5.03
CA THR A 764 19.08 -17.89 -6.03
C THR A 764 18.06 -17.32 -7.03
N SER A 765 17.06 -16.57 -6.55
CA SER A 765 15.88 -16.15 -7.34
C SER A 765 15.65 -14.64 -7.35
N GLY A 766 16.71 -13.87 -7.46
CA GLY A 766 16.65 -12.41 -7.50
C GLY A 766 17.03 -11.74 -6.17
N GLY A 767 17.55 -10.52 -6.30
CA GLY A 767 18.07 -9.80 -5.16
C GLY A 767 19.45 -10.25 -4.71
N GLY A 768 19.95 -9.60 -3.67
CA GLY A 768 21.29 -9.83 -3.12
C GLY A 768 21.83 -8.59 -2.42
N GLU A 769 23.12 -8.60 -2.15
CA GLU A 769 23.81 -7.55 -1.42
C GLU A 769 25.19 -7.30 -2.03
N PHE A 770 25.53 -6.04 -2.18
CA PHE A 770 26.89 -5.60 -2.42
C PHE A 770 27.37 -4.83 -1.19
N ALA A 771 28.53 -5.18 -0.65
CA ALA A 771 29.04 -4.53 0.55
C ALA A 771 30.54 -4.29 0.45
N MET A 772 31.01 -3.18 1.01
CA MET A 772 32.41 -2.83 1.12
C MET A 772 32.76 -2.44 2.54
N GLN A 773 34.01 -2.72 2.93
CA GLN A 773 34.57 -2.40 4.24
C GLN A 773 36.03 -2.00 4.06
N ALA A 774 36.41 -0.86 4.63
CA ALA A 774 37.80 -0.50 4.80
C ALA A 774 38.39 -1.20 6.03
N ASN A 775 39.62 -1.65 5.96
CA ASN A 775 40.26 -2.44 7.03
C ASN A 775 40.33 -1.73 8.41
N THR A 776 40.15 -0.43 8.44
CA THR A 776 40.14 0.40 9.67
C THR A 776 38.80 0.50 10.35
N ASN A 777 37.69 0.01 9.71
CA ASN A 777 36.33 0.19 10.22
C ASN A 777 35.79 -1.01 11.06
N GLY A 778 36.62 -1.97 11.41
CA GLY A 778 36.20 -3.15 12.15
C GLY A 778 35.14 -3.97 11.41
N ASP A 779 34.03 -4.34 12.09
CA ASP A 779 32.95 -5.13 11.48
C ASP A 779 31.90 -4.29 10.73
N ASN A 780 32.14 -3.00 10.55
CA ASN A 780 31.17 -2.11 9.90
C ASN A 780 31.26 -2.19 8.38
N TRP A 781 30.25 -2.78 7.76
CA TRP A 781 30.09 -2.87 6.31
C TRP A 781 29.18 -1.75 5.78
N CYS A 782 29.61 -1.05 4.75
CA CYS A 782 28.73 -0.25 3.90
C CYS A 782 28.01 -1.18 2.94
N THR A 783 26.69 -1.32 3.09
CA THR A 783 25.91 -2.35 2.41
C THR A 783 24.87 -1.72 1.49
N TRP A 784 24.75 -2.24 0.28
CA TRP A 784 23.72 -1.89 -0.70
C TRP A 784 22.97 -3.14 -1.11
N THR A 785 21.64 -3.09 -1.03
CA THR A 785 20.79 -4.18 -1.52
C THR A 785 20.75 -4.15 -3.05
N LEU A 786 20.90 -5.30 -3.70
CA LEU A 786 20.74 -5.41 -5.15
C LEU A 786 19.33 -4.99 -5.55
N PRO A 787 19.17 -4.05 -6.51
CA PRO A 787 17.90 -3.40 -6.70
C PRO A 787 16.83 -4.30 -7.25
N THR A 788 15.66 -4.09 -6.69
CA THR A 788 14.39 -4.23 -7.37
C THR A 788 14.09 -2.99 -8.25
N TYR A 789 15.07 -2.08 -8.41
CA TYR A 789 14.88 -0.74 -8.97
C TYR A 789 15.21 -0.67 -10.48
N GLY A 790 14.33 0.05 -11.17
CA GLY A 790 14.33 0.19 -12.63
C GLY A 790 13.18 -0.65 -13.19
N GLY A 791 12.35 -0.09 -14.09
CA GLY A 791 11.12 -0.69 -14.61
C GLY A 791 11.18 -2.20 -14.88
N ALA A 792 10.08 -2.81 -15.17
CA ALA A 792 9.93 -4.28 -15.31
C ALA A 792 11.01 -4.98 -16.16
N GLU A 793 11.76 -4.20 -16.93
CA GLU A 793 12.82 -4.65 -17.86
C GLU A 793 14.19 -4.92 -17.20
N ASN A 794 14.42 -4.48 -15.95
CA ASN A 794 15.74 -4.45 -15.32
C ASN A 794 15.83 -5.20 -13.99
N LYS A 795 15.03 -6.22 -13.80
CA LYS A 795 15.07 -7.05 -12.57
C LYS A 795 16.22 -8.03 -12.65
N TYR A 796 17.09 -8.07 -11.63
CA TYR A 796 18.07 -9.13 -11.46
C TYR A 796 17.34 -10.46 -11.22
N PRO A 797 17.44 -11.46 -12.14
CA PRO A 797 16.62 -12.67 -12.07
C PRO A 797 17.17 -13.72 -11.09
N GLY A 798 18.26 -13.42 -10.37
CA GLY A 798 18.94 -14.33 -9.47
C GLY A 798 20.15 -15.03 -10.09
N PHE A 799 21.08 -15.50 -9.23
CA PHE A 799 22.30 -16.12 -9.69
C PHE A 799 22.05 -17.43 -10.45
N LYS A 800 21.02 -18.18 -10.10
CA LYS A 800 20.65 -19.41 -10.83
C LYS A 800 20.43 -19.17 -12.32
N ALA A 801 19.79 -18.09 -12.69
CA ALA A 801 19.57 -17.72 -14.09
C ALA A 801 20.89 -17.25 -14.73
N PHE A 802 21.70 -16.45 -14.02
CA PHE A 802 23.01 -16.00 -14.51
C PHE A 802 24.02 -17.14 -14.67
N LYS A 803 24.01 -18.13 -13.79
CA LYS A 803 24.88 -19.30 -13.84
C LYS A 803 24.78 -20.05 -15.19
N SER A 804 23.61 -20.07 -15.80
CA SER A 804 23.41 -20.65 -17.14
C SER A 804 23.87 -19.71 -18.27
N ALA A 805 23.96 -18.41 -18.01
CA ALA A 805 24.30 -17.39 -19.00
C ALA A 805 25.78 -16.98 -18.97
N CYS A 806 26.55 -17.32 -17.93
CA CYS A 806 27.96 -16.99 -17.79
C CYS A 806 28.85 -18.24 -17.73
N ASP A 807 30.15 -18.09 -18.09
CA ASP A 807 31.13 -19.16 -18.01
C ASP A 807 32.26 -18.85 -17.01
N ALA A 808 32.30 -17.63 -16.49
CA ALA A 808 33.36 -17.24 -15.56
C ALA A 808 32.91 -16.13 -14.57
N ILE A 809 33.52 -16.15 -13.39
CA ILE A 809 33.58 -15.03 -12.47
C ILE A 809 34.97 -14.40 -12.63
N ILE A 810 35.00 -13.10 -12.82
CA ILE A 810 36.26 -12.34 -13.05
C ILE A 810 36.47 -11.43 -11.85
N LEU A 811 37.59 -11.56 -11.15
CA LEU A 811 38.00 -10.65 -10.06
C LEU A 811 38.98 -9.63 -10.61
N GLY A 812 38.69 -8.36 -10.46
CA GLY A 812 39.49 -7.25 -10.96
C GLY A 812 39.08 -6.67 -12.31
N ASN A 813 37.94 -7.09 -12.83
CA ASN A 813 37.39 -6.57 -14.10
C ASN A 813 35.93 -6.12 -13.88
N ARG A 814 35.56 -5.00 -14.51
CA ARG A 814 34.18 -4.52 -14.58
C ARG A 814 33.60 -4.65 -15.98
N ALA A 815 34.34 -4.21 -16.98
CA ALA A 815 33.96 -4.15 -18.39
C ALA A 815 35.16 -4.47 -19.27
N THR A 816 34.91 -4.72 -20.53
CA THR A 816 35.96 -5.08 -21.51
C THR A 816 37.16 -4.11 -21.57
N LEU A 817 36.98 -2.88 -21.01
CA LEU A 817 38.00 -1.82 -21.08
C LEU A 817 38.39 -1.20 -19.73
N ASN A 818 37.73 -1.55 -18.63
CA ASN A 818 37.90 -0.87 -17.34
C ASN A 818 38.24 -1.85 -16.22
N PHE A 819 39.47 -2.14 -16.06
CA PHE A 819 39.98 -3.07 -15.04
C PHE A 819 40.23 -2.40 -13.71
N CYS A 820 40.36 -3.24 -12.70
CA CYS A 820 41.00 -2.85 -11.45
C CYS A 820 42.34 -2.10 -11.75
N PRO A 821 42.62 -1.06 -10.94
CA PRO A 821 43.88 -0.33 -11.17
C PRO A 821 45.11 -1.23 -11.19
N ALA A 822 46.03 -0.97 -12.09
CA ALA A 822 47.33 -1.64 -12.11
C ALA A 822 48.06 -1.40 -10.79
N GLY A 823 48.64 -2.44 -10.23
CA GLY A 823 49.26 -2.42 -8.89
C GLY A 823 48.31 -2.75 -7.74
N THR A 824 47.01 -3.03 -8.00
CA THR A 824 46.11 -3.61 -6.97
C THR A 824 46.67 -4.98 -6.56
N ILE A 825 46.75 -5.21 -5.25
CA ILE A 825 47.22 -6.47 -4.67
C ILE A 825 46.01 -7.23 -4.13
N LEU A 826 45.72 -8.40 -4.68
CA LEU A 826 44.72 -9.33 -4.15
C LEU A 826 45.37 -10.18 -3.04
N HIS A 827 44.82 -10.20 -1.85
CA HIS A 827 45.30 -11.00 -0.74
C HIS A 827 44.58 -12.35 -0.68
N SER A 828 43.27 -12.32 -0.73
CA SER A 828 42.43 -13.53 -0.75
C SER A 828 41.13 -13.31 -1.47
N ALA A 829 40.50 -14.39 -1.89
CA ALA A 829 39.13 -14.41 -2.38
C ALA A 829 38.47 -15.74 -2.04
N TYR A 830 37.14 -15.70 -1.85
CA TYR A 830 36.38 -16.93 -1.71
C TYR A 830 35.01 -16.86 -2.39
N ILE A 831 34.50 -18.03 -2.68
CA ILE A 831 33.11 -18.25 -3.07
C ILE A 831 32.51 -19.27 -2.12
N LYS A 832 31.37 -18.97 -1.54
CA LYS A 832 30.58 -19.90 -0.74
C LYS A 832 29.13 -19.88 -1.13
N GLU A 833 28.38 -20.92 -0.73
CA GLU A 833 26.93 -20.94 -0.92
C GLU A 833 26.25 -19.84 -0.11
N TYR A 834 25.25 -19.19 -0.72
CA TYR A 834 24.43 -18.17 -0.08
C TYR A 834 22.97 -18.37 -0.50
N ASN A 835 22.10 -18.61 0.48
CA ASN A 835 20.70 -18.98 0.21
C ASN A 835 19.71 -17.87 0.62
N GLY A 836 20.16 -16.61 0.73
CA GLY A 836 19.32 -15.41 0.87
C GLY A 836 18.59 -15.28 2.19
#